data_665bdcabc2af61b055c525cd061dd920
#
_entry.id   665bdcabc2af61b055c525cd061dd920
#
_cell.length_a   1.000
_cell.length_b   1.000
_cell.length_c   1.000
_cell.angle_alpha   90.00
_cell.angle_beta   90.00
_cell.angle_gamma   90.00
#
_symmetry.space_group_name_H-M   'P 1'
#
loop_
_entity.id
_entity.type
_entity.pdbx_description
1 polymer ?
#
loop_
_entity_poly.entity_id
_entity_poly.type
_entity_poly.pdbx_seq_one_letter_code
_entity_poly.pdbx_strand_id
1 'polypeptide(L)'
;MGGSFMINQTDGNAYLAYVSEKIKNRLLALKETLLQGQQEIHDMHDYYWGNYTEMDEYGYENYDNQQALLQQVNANQAALQKQQHLKHMLDAPFFGRIDFQYEGEEEPESFYIGIGTFAERNGALPLIYDWRSPVSSLFYDYEKGPASYEAPGGTMSGEITARWQYKIRGGKMVYAFESDVKIDDDILRAELGSSGEVQLKNIIRTIQKEQNAIIRNTKDRILVIQGAAGSGKTSVALHRIAYLLYHDRKNLKSSNVLILSPNGVFSDYISHILPELGEEAIQEMSFDVFAYRKLRDIAADCEDRWDQTERLLHGAADSPSLIWKQSSDFLREMEGFLLSLEDDLMNFREIEYRGTIYSPDKICHLFYEKLADIPLLSRMDEIAEFFIDEAETLLNKDLPDEAKEELHEKFRRMYGTMDLYRLYNRFLKEQGFDPLPDVPLEKRTIAYEDVYPLLYLKYRLLRQKERTGIKHLIVDEMQDYTRLQYTILRQMFSCRMTILGDRAQTIDQEPRDVLKFLPSIFGRDIHRIEMKKSYRNTTEIAAYASQILGITDLELYERHGKPVETNHVSSFEEALTCALASLDLSDRYETAAILLPCADDAAAVYGQLKNHPAFQMPDGMTLSLLDRNSIHFRKGLTVTTYYLAKGLEFDQVFGIFPADDDRPIMRQAKYITATRALHELYLYLYKEK
;
A
#
# COMPACT_ATOMS: atom_id res chain seq x y z
N MET A 1 -35.60 -43.96 -5.07
CA MET A 1 -35.35 -43.72 -6.49
C MET A 1 -34.92 -42.25 -6.61
N GLY A 2 -33.65 -41.97 -6.50
CA GLY A 2 -33.08 -40.63 -6.64
C GLY A 2 -32.29 -40.64 -7.92
N GLY A 3 -32.89 -40.22 -9.03
CA GLY A 3 -32.20 -39.97 -10.27
C GLY A 3 -31.29 -38.75 -10.08
N SER A 4 -30.02 -38.97 -9.84
CA SER A 4 -28.99 -37.96 -9.99
C SER A 4 -28.95 -37.60 -11.49
N PHE A 5 -29.52 -36.47 -11.87
CA PHE A 5 -29.24 -35.86 -13.16
C PHE A 5 -27.75 -35.50 -13.15
N MET A 6 -26.90 -36.35 -13.75
CA MET A 6 -25.55 -35.96 -14.12
C MET A 6 -25.70 -34.84 -15.13
N ILE A 7 -25.62 -33.60 -14.69
CA ILE A 7 -25.46 -32.43 -15.55
C ILE A 7 -24.12 -32.63 -16.24
N ASN A 8 -24.15 -32.60 -17.56
CA ASN A 8 -22.95 -32.73 -18.36
C ASN A 8 -22.02 -31.54 -18.00
N GLN A 9 -21.05 -31.78 -17.10
CA GLN A 9 -20.12 -30.76 -16.61
C GLN A 9 -19.27 -30.15 -17.74
N THR A 10 -19.31 -30.74 -18.92
CA THR A 10 -18.59 -30.24 -20.09
C THR A 10 -19.26 -29.06 -20.80
N ASP A 11 -20.57 -28.84 -20.58
CA ASP A 11 -21.27 -27.66 -21.14
C ASP A 11 -21.23 -26.48 -20.15
N GLY A 12 -20.41 -25.48 -20.44
CA GLY A 12 -20.26 -24.28 -19.60
C GLY A 12 -21.55 -23.48 -19.40
N ASN A 13 -22.47 -23.46 -20.36
CA ASN A 13 -23.78 -22.79 -20.21
C ASN A 13 -24.73 -23.54 -19.28
N ALA A 14 -24.80 -24.85 -19.42
CA ALA A 14 -25.61 -25.68 -18.54
C ALA A 14 -25.09 -25.61 -17.10
N TYR A 15 -23.77 -25.64 -16.92
CA TYR A 15 -23.15 -25.51 -15.61
C TYR A 15 -23.35 -24.12 -15.00
N LEU A 16 -23.25 -23.04 -15.80
CA LEU A 16 -23.55 -21.68 -15.35
C LEU A 16 -24.98 -21.56 -14.84
N ALA A 17 -25.95 -22.10 -15.57
CA ALA A 17 -27.37 -22.09 -15.14
C ALA A 17 -27.56 -22.84 -13.81
N TYR A 18 -26.97 -24.02 -13.69
CA TYR A 18 -27.03 -24.84 -12.48
C TYR A 18 -26.43 -24.12 -11.26
N VAL A 19 -25.21 -23.64 -11.37
CA VAL A 19 -24.52 -22.96 -10.27
C VAL A 19 -25.22 -21.66 -9.90
N SER A 20 -25.69 -20.88 -10.89
CA SER A 20 -26.44 -19.64 -10.64
C SER A 20 -27.73 -19.89 -9.86
N GLU A 21 -28.46 -20.99 -10.15
CA GLU A 21 -29.64 -21.38 -9.40
C GLU A 21 -29.29 -21.72 -7.94
N LYS A 22 -28.21 -22.46 -7.71
CA LYS A 22 -27.75 -22.80 -6.35
C LYS A 22 -27.33 -21.57 -5.56
N ILE A 23 -26.63 -20.62 -6.17
CA ILE A 23 -26.26 -19.35 -5.54
C ILE A 23 -27.50 -18.52 -5.21
N LYS A 24 -28.51 -18.44 -6.10
CA LYS A 24 -29.77 -17.74 -5.85
C LYS A 24 -30.52 -18.34 -4.67
N ASN A 25 -30.62 -19.67 -4.59
CA ASN A 25 -31.25 -20.36 -3.48
C ASN A 25 -30.52 -20.05 -2.15
N ARG A 26 -29.20 -20.01 -2.15
CA ARG A 26 -28.42 -19.64 -0.98
C ARG A 26 -28.60 -18.18 -0.55
N LEU A 27 -28.72 -17.27 -1.54
CA LEU A 27 -29.02 -15.85 -1.29
C LEU A 27 -30.41 -15.66 -0.67
N LEU A 28 -31.43 -16.41 -1.10
CA LEU A 28 -32.76 -16.37 -0.51
C LEU A 28 -32.73 -16.82 0.96
N ALA A 29 -32.08 -17.95 1.23
CA ALA A 29 -31.93 -18.44 2.61
C ALA A 29 -31.16 -17.45 3.51
N LEU A 30 -30.12 -16.82 3.00
CA LEU A 30 -29.38 -15.78 3.75
C LEU A 30 -30.23 -14.53 4.00
N LYS A 31 -31.10 -14.14 3.06
CA LYS A 31 -31.99 -13.00 3.26
C LYS A 31 -32.95 -13.24 4.40
N GLU A 32 -33.50 -14.45 4.50
CA GLU A 32 -34.38 -14.86 5.61
C GLU A 32 -33.61 -14.82 6.95
N THR A 33 -32.39 -15.38 6.99
CA THR A 33 -31.53 -15.35 8.18
C THR A 33 -31.22 -13.92 8.62
N LEU A 34 -30.92 -13.01 7.67
CA LEU A 34 -30.64 -11.60 7.95
C LEU A 34 -31.88 -10.88 8.54
N LEU A 35 -33.07 -11.13 8.00
CA LEU A 35 -34.29 -10.54 8.51
C LEU A 35 -34.59 -11.03 9.94
N GLN A 36 -34.41 -12.33 10.20
CA GLN A 36 -34.54 -12.90 11.54
C GLN A 36 -33.51 -12.31 12.50
N GLY A 37 -32.22 -12.25 12.09
CA GLY A 37 -31.15 -11.69 12.90
C GLY A 37 -31.34 -10.19 13.22
N GLN A 38 -31.91 -9.41 12.30
CA GLN A 38 -32.27 -8.02 12.56
C GLN A 38 -33.38 -7.90 13.57
N GLN A 39 -34.39 -8.76 13.49
CA GLN A 39 -35.50 -8.79 14.47
C GLN A 39 -35.00 -9.18 15.86
N GLU A 40 -34.16 -10.23 15.95
CA GLU A 40 -33.53 -10.64 17.21
C GLU A 40 -32.68 -9.55 17.85
N ILE A 41 -31.88 -8.82 17.05
CA ILE A 41 -31.09 -7.68 17.54
C ILE A 41 -32.01 -6.59 18.09
N HIS A 42 -33.12 -6.30 17.39
CA HIS A 42 -34.11 -5.31 17.84
C HIS A 42 -34.76 -5.71 19.13
N ASP A 43 -35.26 -6.96 19.21
CA ASP A 43 -35.91 -7.51 20.40
C ASP A 43 -34.95 -7.55 21.61
N MET A 44 -33.67 -7.92 21.39
CA MET A 44 -32.63 -7.89 22.44
C MET A 44 -32.31 -6.46 22.89
N HIS A 45 -32.28 -5.53 21.99
CA HIS A 45 -32.04 -4.11 22.30
C HIS A 45 -33.18 -3.52 23.12
N ASP A 46 -34.43 -3.80 22.72
CA ASP A 46 -35.62 -3.31 23.44
C ASP A 46 -35.74 -3.94 24.83
N TYR A 47 -35.40 -5.22 24.95
CA TYR A 47 -35.36 -5.91 26.24
C TYR A 47 -34.29 -5.28 27.16
N TYR A 48 -33.09 -5.00 26.65
CA TYR A 48 -32.00 -4.39 27.38
C TYR A 48 -32.39 -3.01 27.92
N TRP A 49 -32.94 -2.14 27.08
CA TRP A 49 -33.34 -0.79 27.50
C TRP A 49 -34.60 -0.77 28.34
N GLY A 50 -35.52 -1.68 28.13
CA GLY A 50 -36.76 -1.79 28.92
C GLY A 50 -36.52 -2.20 30.36
N ASN A 51 -35.48 -2.99 30.61
CA ASN A 51 -35.16 -3.54 31.93
C ASN A 51 -33.86 -2.95 32.53
N TYR A 52 -33.32 -1.88 31.96
CA TYR A 52 -32.00 -1.31 32.32
C TYR A 52 -31.90 -0.96 33.82
N THR A 53 -32.93 -0.42 34.43
CA THR A 53 -32.98 -0.04 35.85
C THR A 53 -33.05 -1.22 36.81
N GLU A 54 -33.63 -2.35 36.40
CA GLU A 54 -33.71 -3.58 37.23
C GLU A 54 -32.42 -4.42 37.12
N MET A 55 -31.74 -4.36 36.00
CA MET A 55 -30.46 -5.07 35.75
C MET A 55 -29.27 -4.46 36.46
N ASP A 56 -29.30 -3.18 36.86
CA ASP A 56 -28.23 -2.51 37.54
C ASP A 56 -27.98 -3.01 38.99
N GLU A 57 -28.98 -3.67 39.59
CA GLU A 57 -28.84 -4.33 40.90
C GLU A 57 -28.02 -5.64 40.86
N TYR A 58 -27.88 -6.27 39.68
CA TYR A 58 -27.19 -7.56 39.51
C TYR A 58 -26.23 -7.48 38.29
N GLY A 59 -25.10 -6.77 38.37
CA GLY A 59 -24.18 -6.42 37.30
C GLY A 59 -23.70 -7.57 36.38
N TYR A 60 -23.94 -8.83 36.70
CA TYR A 60 -23.57 -9.98 35.86
C TYR A 60 -24.58 -10.22 34.71
N GLU A 61 -25.87 -10.03 34.90
CA GLU A 61 -26.87 -10.21 33.84
C GLU A 61 -26.71 -9.16 32.72
N ASN A 62 -26.26 -7.97 33.05
CA ASN A 62 -26.02 -6.89 32.11
C ASN A 62 -24.88 -7.22 31.18
N TYR A 63 -23.79 -7.82 31.68
CA TYR A 63 -22.63 -8.22 30.88
C TYR A 63 -22.98 -9.35 29.91
N ASP A 64 -23.71 -10.38 30.36
CA ASP A 64 -24.10 -11.53 29.53
C ASP A 64 -25.03 -11.10 28.39
N ASN A 65 -25.98 -10.21 28.65
CA ASN A 65 -26.92 -9.68 27.66
C ASN A 65 -26.18 -8.80 26.63
N GLN A 66 -25.20 -7.99 27.04
CA GLN A 66 -24.34 -7.23 26.12
C GLN A 66 -23.50 -8.16 25.23
N GLN A 67 -22.94 -9.22 25.80
CA GLN A 67 -22.16 -10.20 25.05
C GLN A 67 -23.03 -10.94 24.02
N ALA A 68 -24.25 -11.34 24.38
CA ALA A 68 -25.20 -11.99 23.49
C ALA A 68 -25.62 -11.06 22.33
N LEU A 69 -25.92 -9.79 22.63
CA LEU A 69 -26.24 -8.78 21.61
C LEU A 69 -25.06 -8.56 20.66
N LEU A 70 -23.85 -8.45 21.19
CA LEU A 70 -22.64 -8.26 20.38
C LEU A 70 -22.39 -9.49 19.47
N GLN A 71 -22.59 -10.70 19.97
CA GLN A 71 -22.47 -11.93 19.18
C GLN A 71 -23.49 -11.95 18.03
N GLN A 72 -24.75 -11.56 18.30
CA GLN A 72 -25.79 -11.52 17.27
C GLN A 72 -25.52 -10.43 16.22
N VAL A 73 -25.04 -9.26 16.63
CA VAL A 73 -24.61 -8.19 15.71
C VAL A 73 -23.47 -8.69 14.81
N ASN A 74 -22.45 -9.34 15.38
CA ASN A 74 -21.33 -9.89 14.62
C ASN A 74 -21.78 -10.99 13.65
N ALA A 75 -22.69 -11.87 14.07
CA ALA A 75 -23.25 -12.91 13.21
C ALA A 75 -24.03 -12.31 12.02
N ASN A 76 -24.81 -11.26 12.29
CA ASN A 76 -25.58 -10.57 11.25
C ASN A 76 -24.65 -9.81 10.26
N GLN A 77 -23.58 -9.18 10.76
CA GLN A 77 -22.57 -8.57 9.90
C GLN A 77 -21.87 -9.61 9.02
N ALA A 78 -21.48 -10.75 9.57
CA ALA A 78 -20.88 -11.84 8.79
C ALA A 78 -21.83 -12.39 7.72
N ALA A 79 -23.13 -12.47 8.02
CA ALA A 79 -24.16 -12.87 7.06
C ALA A 79 -24.34 -11.84 5.94
N LEU A 80 -24.27 -10.53 6.25
CA LEU A 80 -24.30 -9.45 5.26
C LEU A 80 -23.09 -9.50 4.31
N GLN A 81 -21.90 -9.68 4.85
CA GLN A 81 -20.68 -9.84 4.04
C GLN A 81 -20.80 -11.06 3.11
N LYS A 82 -21.28 -12.18 3.62
CA LYS A 82 -21.52 -13.38 2.82
C LYS A 82 -22.57 -13.17 1.74
N GLN A 83 -23.62 -12.40 2.02
CA GLN A 83 -24.63 -12.04 1.02
C GLN A 83 -24.03 -11.19 -0.10
N GLN A 84 -23.22 -10.19 0.23
CA GLN A 84 -22.54 -9.34 -0.75
C GLN A 84 -21.61 -10.17 -1.62
N HIS A 85 -20.80 -11.04 -1.02
CA HIS A 85 -19.89 -11.93 -1.75
C HIS A 85 -20.65 -12.84 -2.73
N LEU A 86 -21.76 -13.45 -2.31
CA LEU A 86 -22.57 -14.28 -3.19
C LEU A 86 -23.26 -13.50 -4.31
N LYS A 87 -23.62 -12.22 -4.09
CA LYS A 87 -24.14 -11.36 -5.16
C LYS A 87 -23.08 -11.08 -6.22
N HIS A 88 -21.84 -10.81 -5.83
CA HIS A 88 -20.71 -10.67 -6.75
C HIS A 88 -20.44 -11.96 -7.52
N MET A 89 -20.46 -13.11 -6.82
CA MET A 89 -20.32 -14.41 -7.48
C MET A 89 -21.43 -14.68 -8.49
N LEU A 90 -22.68 -14.22 -8.23
CA LEU A 90 -23.78 -14.42 -9.16
C LEU A 90 -23.61 -13.70 -10.50
N ASP A 91 -22.94 -12.55 -10.50
CA ASP A 91 -22.63 -11.80 -11.71
C ASP A 91 -21.67 -12.57 -12.64
N ALA A 92 -20.61 -13.17 -12.08
CA ALA A 92 -19.63 -13.97 -12.80
C ALA A 92 -19.12 -15.12 -11.90
N PRO A 93 -19.86 -16.25 -11.81
CA PRO A 93 -19.55 -17.31 -10.87
C PRO A 93 -18.17 -17.93 -11.06
N PHE A 94 -17.75 -18.11 -12.30
CA PHE A 94 -16.44 -18.67 -12.67
C PHE A 94 -15.92 -18.01 -13.94
N PHE A 95 -14.61 -18.08 -14.14
CA PHE A 95 -13.93 -17.53 -15.31
C PHE A 95 -12.99 -18.54 -15.98
N GLY A 96 -12.70 -19.66 -15.29
CA GLY A 96 -11.85 -20.70 -15.82
C GLY A 96 -12.34 -22.09 -15.44
N ARG A 97 -11.94 -23.10 -16.22
CA ARG A 97 -12.11 -24.50 -15.89
C ARG A 97 -10.86 -25.26 -16.31
N ILE A 98 -10.47 -26.21 -15.50
CA ILE A 98 -9.44 -27.20 -15.79
C ILE A 98 -10.04 -28.59 -15.62
N ASP A 99 -9.79 -29.45 -16.59
CA ASP A 99 -10.02 -30.88 -16.48
C ASP A 99 -8.65 -31.51 -16.21
N PHE A 100 -8.50 -32.06 -15.00
CA PHE A 100 -7.24 -32.61 -14.50
C PHE A 100 -7.40 -34.09 -14.19
N GLN A 101 -6.57 -34.92 -14.85
CA GLN A 101 -6.53 -36.35 -14.64
C GLN A 101 -5.38 -36.66 -13.70
N TYR A 102 -5.71 -37.14 -12.51
CA TYR A 102 -4.70 -37.55 -11.52
C TYR A 102 -3.93 -38.76 -12.01
N GLU A 103 -2.68 -38.85 -11.60
CA GLU A 103 -1.85 -40.02 -11.88
C GLU A 103 -2.49 -41.30 -11.29
N GLY A 104 -2.82 -42.27 -12.15
CA GLY A 104 -3.49 -43.52 -11.76
C GLY A 104 -5.01 -43.51 -11.84
N GLU A 105 -5.64 -42.39 -12.17
CA GLU A 105 -7.10 -42.31 -12.40
C GLU A 105 -7.40 -42.37 -13.92
N GLU A 106 -8.57 -42.96 -14.26
CA GLU A 106 -8.98 -43.13 -15.66
C GLU A 106 -9.72 -41.91 -16.22
N GLU A 107 -10.45 -41.17 -15.36
CA GLU A 107 -11.28 -40.04 -15.79
C GLU A 107 -10.76 -38.72 -15.20
N PRO A 108 -10.79 -37.62 -15.98
CA PRO A 108 -10.40 -36.31 -15.47
C PRO A 108 -11.51 -35.71 -14.58
N GLU A 109 -11.08 -35.04 -13.52
CA GLU A 109 -11.94 -34.23 -12.66
C GLU A 109 -11.96 -32.76 -13.15
N SER A 110 -13.17 -32.16 -13.18
CA SER A 110 -13.35 -30.77 -13.65
C SER A 110 -13.37 -29.78 -12.49
N PHE A 111 -12.47 -28.79 -12.53
CA PHE A 111 -12.36 -27.73 -11.53
C PHE A 111 -12.76 -26.38 -12.13
N TYR A 112 -13.92 -25.85 -11.73
CA TYR A 112 -14.36 -24.51 -12.10
C TYR A 112 -13.78 -23.47 -11.14
N ILE A 113 -13.10 -22.46 -11.68
CA ILE A 113 -12.32 -21.48 -10.93
C ILE A 113 -13.04 -20.13 -10.98
N GLY A 114 -13.28 -19.54 -9.81
CA GLY A 114 -13.96 -18.27 -9.65
C GLY A 114 -13.31 -17.38 -8.59
N ILE A 115 -13.98 -16.26 -8.28
CA ILE A 115 -13.50 -15.28 -7.28
C ILE A 115 -13.61 -15.77 -5.83
N GLY A 116 -14.32 -16.88 -5.60
CA GLY A 116 -14.47 -17.47 -4.27
C GLY A 116 -14.96 -18.90 -4.33
N THR A 117 -14.87 -19.59 -3.21
CA THR A 117 -15.36 -20.98 -3.10
C THR A 117 -16.87 -21.01 -2.90
N PHE A 118 -17.57 -21.83 -3.70
CA PHE A 118 -18.99 -22.13 -3.52
C PHE A 118 -19.24 -23.62 -3.46
N ALA A 119 -19.90 -24.07 -2.38
CA ALA A 119 -20.38 -25.44 -2.20
C ALA A 119 -21.85 -25.44 -1.77
N GLU A 120 -22.60 -26.47 -2.15
CA GLU A 120 -24.03 -26.56 -1.79
C GLU A 120 -24.26 -26.63 -0.27
N ARG A 121 -23.37 -27.32 0.45
CA ARG A 121 -23.42 -27.49 1.91
C ARG A 121 -22.01 -27.37 2.48
N ASN A 122 -21.93 -27.03 3.77
CA ASN A 122 -20.65 -27.04 4.46
C ASN A 122 -20.07 -28.47 4.46
N GLY A 123 -18.82 -28.61 3.99
CA GLY A 123 -18.13 -29.91 3.87
C GLY A 123 -18.42 -30.70 2.58
N ALA A 124 -19.28 -30.22 1.70
CA ALA A 124 -19.43 -30.78 0.36
C ALA A 124 -18.28 -30.32 -0.56
N LEU A 125 -18.03 -31.09 -1.63
CA LEU A 125 -17.09 -30.68 -2.67
C LEU A 125 -17.53 -29.35 -3.28
N PRO A 126 -16.59 -28.42 -3.50
CA PRO A 126 -16.91 -27.15 -4.11
C PRO A 126 -17.43 -27.32 -5.54
N LEU A 127 -18.47 -26.59 -5.90
CA LEU A 127 -18.90 -26.40 -7.28
C LEU A 127 -18.05 -25.34 -7.97
N ILE A 128 -17.54 -24.34 -7.20
CA ILE A 128 -16.60 -23.33 -7.66
C ILE A 128 -15.44 -23.31 -6.68
N TYR A 129 -14.25 -23.36 -7.22
CA TYR A 129 -13.00 -23.24 -6.46
C TYR A 129 -12.50 -21.81 -6.50
N ASP A 130 -12.10 -21.31 -5.33
CA ASP A 130 -11.46 -20.02 -5.22
C ASP A 130 -10.15 -20.00 -6.03
N TRP A 131 -9.89 -18.90 -6.74
CA TRP A 131 -8.66 -18.72 -7.52
C TRP A 131 -7.38 -18.86 -6.68
N ARG A 132 -7.49 -18.65 -5.37
CA ARG A 132 -6.40 -18.78 -4.38
C ARG A 132 -6.18 -20.23 -3.94
N SER A 133 -7.09 -21.13 -4.19
CA SER A 133 -6.98 -22.54 -3.78
C SER A 133 -5.77 -23.21 -4.44
N PRO A 134 -5.18 -24.25 -3.82
CA PRO A 134 -4.04 -24.97 -4.37
C PRO A 134 -4.27 -25.47 -5.79
N VAL A 135 -5.41 -26.14 -6.06
CA VAL A 135 -5.73 -26.68 -7.39
C VAL A 135 -5.84 -25.60 -8.46
N SER A 136 -6.26 -24.39 -8.09
CA SER A 136 -6.37 -23.27 -9.03
C SER A 136 -5.01 -22.79 -9.57
N SER A 137 -3.88 -23.18 -8.95
CA SER A 137 -2.55 -22.88 -9.50
C SER A 137 -2.34 -23.52 -10.87
N LEU A 138 -2.95 -24.68 -11.11
CA LEU A 138 -2.89 -25.37 -12.41
C LEU A 138 -3.35 -24.47 -13.56
N PHE A 139 -4.35 -23.62 -13.33
CA PHE A 139 -4.87 -22.68 -14.35
C PHE A 139 -3.85 -21.61 -14.75
N TYR A 140 -2.99 -21.18 -13.84
CA TYR A 140 -2.05 -20.08 -14.07
C TYR A 140 -0.65 -20.55 -14.47
N ASP A 141 -0.22 -21.72 -13.99
CA ASP A 141 1.17 -22.16 -14.07
C ASP A 141 1.45 -23.11 -15.25
N TYR A 142 0.40 -23.81 -15.75
CA TYR A 142 0.56 -24.88 -16.72
C TYR A 142 -0.28 -24.67 -18.00
N GLU A 143 0.18 -25.25 -19.06
CA GLU A 143 -0.55 -25.49 -20.31
C GLU A 143 -1.16 -26.90 -20.26
N LYS A 144 -1.82 -27.36 -21.34
CA LYS A 144 -2.24 -28.77 -21.44
C LYS A 144 -1.03 -29.69 -21.36
N GLY A 145 -1.18 -30.83 -20.69
CA GLY A 145 -0.14 -31.82 -20.48
C GLY A 145 0.23 -32.02 -19.00
N PRO A 146 1.40 -32.59 -18.72
CA PRO A 146 1.82 -32.92 -17.35
C PRO A 146 1.86 -31.69 -16.45
N ALA A 147 1.24 -31.81 -15.27
CA ALA A 147 1.14 -30.74 -14.31
C ALA A 147 1.07 -31.26 -12.87
N SER A 148 1.39 -30.41 -11.89
CA SER A 148 1.29 -30.75 -10.48
C SER A 148 0.97 -29.52 -9.65
N TYR A 149 0.40 -29.74 -8.45
CA TYR A 149 0.15 -28.66 -7.48
C TYR A 149 0.37 -29.15 -6.05
N GLU A 150 0.70 -28.22 -5.16
CA GLU A 150 0.92 -28.51 -3.74
C GLU A 150 -0.40 -28.44 -2.97
N ALA A 151 -0.89 -29.58 -2.51
CA ALA A 151 -2.06 -29.67 -1.62
C ALA A 151 -1.61 -29.81 -0.16
N PRO A 152 -2.48 -29.60 0.84
CA PRO A 152 -2.15 -29.83 2.25
C PRO A 152 -1.70 -31.27 2.55
N GLY A 153 -2.06 -32.24 1.71
CA GLY A 153 -1.67 -33.65 1.82
C GLY A 153 -0.40 -34.03 1.05
N GLY A 154 0.23 -33.08 0.36
CA GLY A 154 1.43 -33.31 -0.46
C GLY A 154 1.23 -32.87 -1.90
N THR A 155 2.24 -33.15 -2.75
CA THR A 155 2.21 -32.83 -4.19
C THR A 155 1.26 -33.77 -4.92
N MET A 156 0.32 -33.19 -5.66
CA MET A 156 -0.64 -33.91 -6.51
C MET A 156 -0.17 -33.78 -7.97
N SER A 157 0.14 -34.92 -8.60
CA SER A 157 0.62 -35.00 -9.98
C SER A 157 -0.44 -35.58 -10.91
N GLY A 158 -0.39 -35.19 -12.18
CA GLY A 158 -1.32 -35.64 -13.19
C GLY A 158 -1.15 -34.91 -14.52
N GLU A 159 -2.20 -34.85 -15.30
CA GLU A 159 -2.20 -34.23 -16.61
C GLU A 159 -3.44 -33.33 -16.79
N ILE A 160 -3.23 -32.12 -17.32
CA ILE A 160 -4.32 -31.23 -17.75
C ILE A 160 -4.78 -31.68 -19.14
N THR A 161 -5.98 -32.24 -19.21
CA THR A 161 -6.57 -32.77 -20.45
C THR A 161 -7.33 -31.68 -21.22
N ALA A 162 -7.99 -30.75 -20.51
CA ALA A 162 -8.67 -29.61 -21.11
C ALA A 162 -8.56 -28.37 -20.22
N ARG A 163 -8.56 -27.21 -20.86
CA ARG A 163 -8.52 -25.92 -20.19
C ARG A 163 -9.43 -24.94 -20.92
N TRP A 164 -10.36 -24.35 -20.17
CA TRP A 164 -11.38 -23.44 -20.69
C TRP A 164 -11.30 -22.07 -20.04
N GLN A 165 -11.55 -21.04 -20.85
CA GLN A 165 -11.70 -19.67 -20.38
C GLN A 165 -13.12 -19.19 -20.67
N TYR A 166 -13.70 -18.48 -19.71
CA TYR A 166 -15.07 -17.99 -19.78
C TYR A 166 -15.11 -16.48 -19.49
N LYS A 167 -15.90 -15.74 -20.27
CA LYS A 167 -16.31 -14.38 -19.93
C LYS A 167 -17.80 -14.41 -19.64
N ILE A 168 -18.14 -14.14 -18.38
CA ILE A 168 -19.50 -14.07 -17.87
C ILE A 168 -19.72 -12.65 -17.39
N ARG A 169 -20.85 -12.04 -17.75
CA ARG A 169 -21.24 -10.69 -17.32
C ARG A 169 -22.75 -10.67 -17.08
N GLY A 170 -23.18 -10.14 -15.93
CA GLY A 170 -24.60 -10.12 -15.54
C GLY A 170 -25.24 -11.52 -15.49
N GLY A 171 -24.46 -12.54 -15.08
CA GLY A 171 -24.90 -13.94 -15.06
C GLY A 171 -25.14 -14.56 -16.44
N LYS A 172 -24.63 -13.96 -17.52
CA LYS A 172 -24.76 -14.47 -18.89
C LYS A 172 -23.37 -14.73 -19.48
N MET A 173 -23.26 -15.88 -20.17
CA MET A 173 -22.05 -16.23 -20.91
C MET A 173 -21.89 -15.30 -22.10
N VAL A 174 -20.79 -14.55 -22.14
CA VAL A 174 -20.40 -13.71 -23.29
C VAL A 174 -19.62 -14.53 -24.30
N TYR A 175 -18.62 -15.29 -23.83
CA TYR A 175 -17.90 -16.27 -24.62
C TYR A 175 -17.36 -17.40 -23.75
N ALA A 176 -17.09 -18.54 -24.40
CA ALA A 176 -16.41 -19.70 -23.84
C ALA A 176 -15.53 -20.30 -24.93
N PHE A 177 -14.27 -20.56 -24.63
CA PHE A 177 -13.39 -21.24 -25.56
C PHE A 177 -12.37 -22.11 -24.82
N GLU A 178 -11.96 -23.17 -25.47
CA GLU A 178 -10.89 -24.03 -25.02
C GLU A 178 -9.55 -23.43 -25.44
N SER A 179 -8.62 -23.29 -24.50
CA SER A 179 -7.31 -22.68 -24.72
C SER A 179 -6.21 -23.71 -24.52
N ASP A 180 -5.33 -23.83 -25.49
CA ASP A 180 -4.12 -24.65 -25.37
C ASP A 180 -2.96 -23.89 -24.73
N VAL A 181 -3.04 -22.55 -24.68
CA VAL A 181 -2.03 -21.63 -24.13
C VAL A 181 -2.43 -21.17 -22.72
N LYS A 182 -1.48 -20.78 -21.86
CA LYS A 182 -1.71 -20.40 -20.47
C LYS A 182 -2.79 -19.34 -20.29
N ILE A 183 -2.67 -18.24 -21.01
CA ILE A 183 -3.70 -17.20 -21.11
C ILE A 183 -3.67 -16.72 -22.54
N ASP A 184 -4.84 -16.70 -23.16
CA ASP A 184 -4.96 -16.24 -24.53
C ASP A 184 -4.60 -14.75 -24.61
N ASP A 185 -3.62 -14.44 -25.46
CA ASP A 185 -3.15 -13.07 -25.69
C ASP A 185 -4.28 -12.15 -26.17
N ASP A 186 -5.28 -12.70 -26.89
CA ASP A 186 -6.42 -11.91 -27.37
C ASP A 186 -7.35 -11.52 -26.21
N ILE A 187 -7.51 -12.37 -25.19
CA ILE A 187 -8.26 -11.99 -23.97
C ILE A 187 -7.51 -10.92 -23.19
N LEU A 188 -6.20 -11.11 -23.00
CA LEU A 188 -5.38 -10.13 -22.31
C LEU A 188 -5.43 -8.77 -23.06
N ARG A 189 -5.35 -8.80 -24.40
CA ARG A 189 -5.52 -7.61 -25.23
C ARG A 189 -6.91 -6.99 -25.09
N ALA A 190 -7.97 -7.79 -25.09
CA ALA A 190 -9.34 -7.31 -24.94
C ALA A 190 -9.60 -6.72 -23.55
N GLU A 191 -9.09 -7.35 -22.49
CA GLU A 191 -9.23 -6.82 -21.12
C GLU A 191 -8.37 -5.55 -20.89
N LEU A 192 -7.16 -5.50 -21.44
CA LEU A 192 -6.30 -4.31 -21.38
C LEU A 192 -6.77 -3.18 -22.32
N GLY A 193 -7.40 -3.53 -23.43
CA GLY A 193 -7.90 -2.60 -24.45
C GLY A 193 -9.28 -2.01 -24.14
N SER A 194 -10.02 -2.55 -23.17
CA SER A 194 -11.28 -1.96 -22.75
C SER A 194 -11.02 -0.65 -22.00
N SER A 195 -11.46 0.46 -22.59
CA SER A 195 -11.48 1.78 -21.97
C SER A 195 -12.48 1.82 -20.83
N GLY A 196 -12.25 2.66 -19.84
CA GLY A 196 -13.32 3.20 -19.06
C GLY A 196 -13.43 2.78 -17.62
N GLU A 197 -12.48 2.07 -17.03
CA GLU A 197 -12.49 1.93 -15.57
C GLU A 197 -11.41 2.81 -14.95
N VAL A 198 -11.86 3.82 -14.21
CA VAL A 198 -11.04 4.69 -13.34
C VAL A 198 -10.30 3.89 -12.25
N GLN A 199 -10.61 2.60 -12.14
CA GLN A 199 -10.12 1.71 -11.10
C GLN A 199 -9.02 0.76 -11.62
N LEU A 200 -8.07 0.40 -10.76
CA LEU A 200 -7.14 -0.69 -11.01
C LEU A 200 -7.91 -1.96 -11.39
N LYS A 201 -7.64 -2.50 -12.58
CA LYS A 201 -8.35 -3.69 -13.07
C LYS A 201 -8.01 -4.91 -12.22
N ASN A 202 -9.04 -5.68 -11.88
CA ASN A 202 -8.87 -6.97 -11.25
C ASN A 202 -8.22 -7.94 -12.25
N ILE A 203 -6.99 -8.36 -11.97
CA ILE A 203 -6.20 -9.21 -12.87
C ILE A 203 -6.43 -10.70 -12.67
N ILE A 204 -7.37 -11.14 -11.83
CA ILE A 204 -7.57 -12.57 -11.52
C ILE A 204 -7.67 -13.43 -12.79
N ARG A 205 -8.32 -12.91 -13.84
CA ARG A 205 -8.52 -13.62 -15.10
C ARG A 205 -7.29 -13.66 -16.00
N THR A 206 -6.35 -12.75 -15.76
CA THR A 206 -5.19 -12.49 -16.63
C THR A 206 -3.85 -12.62 -15.92
N ILE A 207 -3.83 -13.18 -14.70
CA ILE A 207 -2.59 -13.42 -13.95
C ILE A 207 -1.63 -14.28 -14.77
N GLN A 208 -0.47 -13.72 -15.07
CA GLN A 208 0.60 -14.44 -15.75
C GLN A 208 1.38 -15.33 -14.79
N LYS A 209 2.07 -16.36 -15.32
CA LYS A 209 2.86 -17.30 -14.50
C LYS A 209 3.84 -16.61 -13.55
N GLU A 210 4.55 -15.59 -14.04
CA GLU A 210 5.50 -14.82 -13.23
C GLU A 210 4.80 -14.08 -12.10
N GLN A 211 3.64 -13.47 -12.38
CA GLN A 211 2.81 -12.80 -11.39
C GLN A 211 2.25 -13.81 -10.36
N ASN A 212 1.82 -14.99 -10.82
CA ASN A 212 1.31 -16.05 -9.94
C ASN A 212 2.38 -16.54 -8.97
N ALA A 213 3.63 -16.70 -9.42
CA ALA A 213 4.76 -17.06 -8.58
C ALA A 213 4.99 -16.03 -7.46
N ILE A 214 4.86 -14.74 -7.76
CA ILE A 214 4.95 -13.66 -6.76
C ILE A 214 3.77 -13.71 -5.78
N ILE A 215 2.55 -13.83 -6.30
CA ILE A 215 1.32 -13.83 -5.50
C ILE A 215 1.34 -14.99 -4.48
N ARG A 216 1.74 -16.18 -4.91
CA ARG A 216 1.74 -17.40 -4.08
C ARG A 216 3.00 -17.62 -3.25
N ASN A 217 3.97 -16.73 -3.31
CA ASN A 217 5.19 -16.86 -2.51
C ASN A 217 4.89 -16.63 -1.02
N THR A 218 4.94 -17.70 -0.22
CA THR A 218 4.76 -17.68 1.23
C THR A 218 6.04 -17.90 2.01
N LYS A 219 7.16 -18.22 1.32
CA LYS A 219 8.42 -18.65 1.94
C LYS A 219 9.28 -17.46 2.38
N ASP A 220 9.35 -16.43 1.55
CA ASP A 220 10.26 -15.32 1.77
C ASP A 220 9.77 -14.38 2.86
N ARG A 221 10.69 -13.97 3.73
CA ARG A 221 10.38 -12.99 4.78
C ARG A 221 10.30 -11.59 4.20
N ILE A 222 11.23 -11.23 3.33
CA ILE A 222 11.29 -9.94 2.66
C ILE A 222 11.35 -10.19 1.16
N LEU A 223 10.27 -9.86 0.48
CA LEU A 223 10.14 -9.99 -0.97
C LEU A 223 10.24 -8.61 -1.60
N VAL A 224 11.22 -8.43 -2.49
CA VAL A 224 11.42 -7.19 -3.25
C VAL A 224 11.00 -7.43 -4.70
N ILE A 225 10.03 -6.68 -5.16
CA ILE A 225 9.47 -6.77 -6.51
C ILE A 225 9.89 -5.52 -7.29
N GLN A 226 10.91 -5.69 -8.13
CA GLN A 226 11.28 -4.68 -9.14
C GLN A 226 10.45 -4.92 -10.39
N GLY A 227 9.69 -3.92 -10.83
CA GLY A 227 8.91 -4.07 -12.06
C GLY A 227 8.97 -2.81 -12.90
N ALA A 228 8.96 -2.97 -14.21
CA ALA A 228 8.87 -1.86 -15.15
C ALA A 228 7.52 -1.11 -15.00
N ALA A 229 7.46 0.11 -15.52
CA ALA A 229 6.20 0.82 -15.67
C ALA A 229 5.18 -0.05 -16.41
N GLY A 230 3.94 -0.10 -15.93
CA GLY A 230 2.88 -0.90 -16.55
C GLY A 230 2.99 -2.43 -16.37
N SER A 231 3.93 -2.96 -15.57
CA SER A 231 4.03 -4.41 -15.30
C SER A 231 2.96 -4.95 -14.34
N GLY A 232 2.13 -4.09 -13.75
CA GLY A 232 1.06 -4.49 -12.83
C GLY A 232 1.52 -4.73 -11.38
N LYS A 233 2.67 -4.18 -10.96
CA LYS A 233 3.24 -4.34 -9.60
C LYS A 233 2.21 -4.19 -8.48
N THR A 234 1.49 -3.10 -8.50
CA THR A 234 0.48 -2.77 -7.48
C THR A 234 -0.66 -3.77 -7.46
N SER A 235 -1.18 -4.13 -8.64
CA SER A 235 -2.22 -5.16 -8.75
C SER A 235 -1.71 -6.51 -8.21
N VAL A 236 -0.49 -6.90 -8.56
CA VAL A 236 0.14 -8.13 -8.05
C VAL A 236 0.30 -8.09 -6.53
N ALA A 237 0.69 -6.94 -5.96
CA ALA A 237 0.81 -6.79 -4.51
C ALA A 237 -0.54 -6.96 -3.80
N LEU A 238 -1.61 -6.36 -4.30
CA LEU A 238 -2.96 -6.49 -3.73
C LEU A 238 -3.48 -7.94 -3.82
N HIS A 239 -3.28 -8.59 -4.96
CA HIS A 239 -3.64 -10.01 -5.12
C HIS A 239 -2.80 -10.91 -4.21
N ARG A 240 -1.51 -10.58 -4.01
CA ARG A 240 -0.66 -11.26 -3.05
C ARG A 240 -1.19 -11.12 -1.62
N ILE A 241 -1.61 -9.93 -1.22
CA ILE A 241 -2.22 -9.72 0.10
C ILE A 241 -3.46 -10.61 0.26
N ALA A 242 -4.37 -10.56 -0.72
CA ALA A 242 -5.57 -11.38 -0.71
C ALA A 242 -5.23 -12.88 -0.63
N TYR A 243 -4.19 -13.33 -1.33
CA TYR A 243 -3.70 -14.69 -1.23
C TYR A 243 -3.14 -15.02 0.16
N LEU A 244 -2.32 -14.15 0.75
CA LEU A 244 -1.72 -14.36 2.06
C LEU A 244 -2.79 -14.40 3.18
N LEU A 245 -3.78 -13.51 3.12
CA LEU A 245 -4.94 -13.50 4.04
C LEU A 245 -5.74 -14.80 3.94
N TYR A 246 -5.99 -15.28 2.73
CA TYR A 246 -6.67 -16.56 2.49
C TYR A 246 -5.84 -17.76 2.98
N HIS A 247 -4.54 -17.79 2.69
CA HIS A 247 -3.65 -18.91 2.98
C HIS A 247 -3.33 -19.01 4.48
N ASP A 248 -3.08 -17.89 5.15
CA ASP A 248 -2.69 -17.82 6.58
C ASP A 248 -3.78 -17.18 7.46
N ARG A 249 -5.05 -17.40 7.13
CA ARG A 249 -6.21 -16.80 7.82
C ARG A 249 -6.29 -17.06 9.33
N LYS A 250 -5.52 -18.03 9.85
CA LYS A 250 -5.42 -18.29 11.29
C LYS A 250 -4.56 -17.26 12.00
N ASN A 251 -3.50 -16.78 11.35
CA ASN A 251 -2.48 -15.92 11.96
C ASN A 251 -2.47 -14.51 11.38
N LEU A 252 -2.91 -14.32 10.11
CA LEU A 252 -2.92 -13.04 9.41
C LEU A 252 -4.35 -12.57 9.19
N LYS A 253 -4.64 -11.35 9.64
CA LYS A 253 -5.92 -10.66 9.44
C LYS A 253 -5.68 -9.31 8.76
N SER A 254 -6.69 -8.73 8.13
CA SER A 254 -6.62 -7.40 7.51
C SER A 254 -6.08 -6.33 8.48
N SER A 255 -6.46 -6.40 9.76
CA SER A 255 -5.95 -5.50 10.81
C SER A 255 -4.45 -5.65 11.15
N ASN A 256 -3.81 -6.76 10.74
CA ASN A 256 -2.38 -7.01 10.95
C ASN A 256 -1.52 -6.67 9.73
N VAL A 257 -2.12 -6.15 8.66
CA VAL A 257 -1.43 -5.73 7.44
C VAL A 257 -1.41 -4.21 7.38
N LEU A 258 -0.27 -3.64 7.03
CA LEU A 258 -0.10 -2.21 6.80
C LEU A 258 0.49 -1.97 5.42
N ILE A 259 -0.10 -1.03 4.68
CA ILE A 259 0.41 -0.57 3.40
C ILE A 259 0.96 0.84 3.57
N LEU A 260 2.22 1.03 3.20
CA LEU A 260 2.85 2.35 3.07
C LEU A 260 2.85 2.74 1.60
N SER A 261 2.10 3.78 1.26
CA SER A 261 1.96 4.34 -0.08
C SER A 261 2.25 5.84 -0.05
N PRO A 262 2.89 6.42 -1.07
CA PRO A 262 3.17 7.85 -1.10
C PRO A 262 1.96 8.72 -1.40
N ASN A 263 0.84 8.17 -1.88
CA ASN A 263 -0.30 8.93 -2.40
C ASN A 263 -1.63 8.47 -1.81
N GLY A 264 -2.42 9.42 -1.25
CA GLY A 264 -3.74 9.15 -0.67
C GLY A 264 -4.81 8.71 -1.68
N VAL A 265 -4.67 9.04 -2.97
CA VAL A 265 -5.58 8.55 -4.03
C VAL A 265 -5.47 7.05 -4.22
N PHE A 266 -4.29 6.48 -3.93
CA PHE A 266 -4.06 5.05 -3.94
C PHE A 266 -4.91 4.31 -2.88
N SER A 267 -5.23 4.97 -1.76
CA SER A 267 -6.13 4.46 -0.72
C SER A 267 -7.52 4.13 -1.27
N ASP A 268 -8.05 4.99 -2.13
CA ASP A 268 -9.36 4.79 -2.76
C ASP A 268 -9.37 3.50 -3.62
N TYR A 269 -8.30 3.25 -4.37
CA TYR A 269 -8.16 2.02 -5.16
C TYR A 269 -8.12 0.75 -4.31
N ILE A 270 -7.34 0.76 -3.23
CA ILE A 270 -7.22 -0.39 -2.32
C ILE A 270 -8.56 -0.70 -1.67
N SER A 271 -9.30 0.34 -1.27
CA SER A 271 -10.60 0.21 -0.63
C SER A 271 -11.65 -0.51 -1.50
N HIS A 272 -11.49 -0.47 -2.82
CA HIS A 272 -12.39 -1.12 -3.77
C HIS A 272 -11.92 -2.53 -4.18
N ILE A 273 -10.64 -2.71 -4.47
CA ILE A 273 -10.12 -4.00 -5.00
C ILE A 273 -10.16 -5.10 -3.95
N LEU A 274 -9.76 -4.85 -2.70
CA LEU A 274 -9.73 -5.90 -1.69
C LEU A 274 -11.10 -6.50 -1.40
N PRO A 275 -12.20 -5.72 -1.28
CA PRO A 275 -13.55 -6.27 -1.20
C PRO A 275 -13.95 -7.09 -2.43
N GLU A 276 -13.55 -6.69 -3.64
CA GLU A 276 -13.77 -7.51 -4.85
C GLU A 276 -13.04 -8.85 -4.80
N LEU A 277 -11.87 -8.89 -4.13
CA LEU A 277 -11.11 -10.10 -3.88
C LEU A 277 -11.63 -10.93 -2.70
N GLY A 278 -12.70 -10.46 -2.03
CA GLY A 278 -13.34 -11.13 -0.90
C GLY A 278 -12.67 -10.87 0.45
N GLU A 279 -11.87 -9.81 0.55
CA GLU A 279 -11.14 -9.44 1.76
C GLU A 279 -11.65 -8.12 2.37
N GLU A 280 -11.41 -7.92 3.66
CA GLU A 280 -11.72 -6.67 4.36
C GLU A 280 -10.73 -5.56 4.00
N ALA A 281 -11.13 -4.31 4.24
CA ALA A 281 -10.25 -3.16 4.08
C ALA A 281 -9.02 -3.26 5.00
N ILE A 282 -7.87 -2.85 4.48
CA ILE A 282 -6.56 -2.88 5.14
C ILE A 282 -6.15 -1.46 5.51
N GLN A 283 -5.37 -1.34 6.59
CA GLN A 283 -4.81 -0.05 6.97
C GLN A 283 -3.78 0.43 5.95
N GLU A 284 -3.97 1.64 5.48
CA GLU A 284 -3.03 2.34 4.61
C GLU A 284 -2.67 3.70 5.19
N MET A 285 -1.44 4.14 4.98
CA MET A 285 -0.99 5.50 5.27
C MET A 285 0.27 5.84 4.48
N SER A 286 0.56 7.13 4.33
CA SER A 286 1.89 7.53 3.89
C SER A 286 2.88 7.46 5.06
N PHE A 287 4.16 7.19 4.73
CA PHE A 287 5.21 7.17 5.75
C PHE A 287 5.46 8.58 6.32
N ASP A 288 5.23 9.62 5.50
CA ASP A 288 5.32 11.01 5.91
C ASP A 288 4.29 11.35 7.00
N VAL A 289 3.01 11.01 6.79
CA VAL A 289 1.96 11.20 7.81
C VAL A 289 2.29 10.45 9.10
N PHE A 290 2.89 9.26 8.99
CA PHE A 290 3.37 8.55 10.16
C PHE A 290 4.48 9.33 10.89
N ALA A 291 5.50 9.81 10.14
CA ALA A 291 6.61 10.56 10.69
C ALA A 291 6.14 11.84 11.40
N TYR A 292 5.26 12.61 10.78
CA TYR A 292 4.71 13.86 11.36
C TYR A 292 3.96 13.62 12.66
N ARG A 293 3.14 12.56 12.72
CA ARG A 293 2.45 12.19 13.97
C ARG A 293 3.43 11.86 15.10
N LYS A 294 4.60 11.31 14.76
CA LYS A 294 5.64 10.98 15.74
C LYS A 294 6.48 12.17 16.16
N LEU A 295 6.53 13.23 15.35
CA LEU A 295 7.34 14.42 15.61
C LEU A 295 6.55 15.59 16.21
N ARG A 296 5.26 15.44 16.52
CA ARG A 296 4.41 16.51 17.08
C ARG A 296 4.90 17.13 18.39
N ASP A 297 5.68 16.39 19.17
CA ASP A 297 6.33 16.85 20.39
C ASP A 297 7.67 17.58 20.12
N ILE A 298 8.15 17.60 18.89
CA ILE A 298 9.42 18.23 18.47
C ILE A 298 9.17 19.45 17.59
N ALA A 299 8.13 19.43 16.76
CA ALA A 299 7.78 20.50 15.84
C ALA A 299 6.27 20.65 15.69
N ALA A 300 5.83 21.87 15.40
CA ALA A 300 4.43 22.17 15.11
C ALA A 300 4.01 21.66 13.73
N ASP A 301 4.92 21.71 12.76
CA ASP A 301 4.66 21.31 11.37
C ASP A 301 5.91 20.69 10.72
N CYS A 302 5.68 19.92 9.66
CA CYS A 302 6.72 19.32 8.84
C CYS A 302 6.35 19.49 7.37
N GLU A 303 7.33 19.87 6.56
CA GLU A 303 7.18 19.84 5.11
C GLU A 303 7.01 18.41 4.61
N ASP A 304 6.22 18.23 3.58
CA ASP A 304 6.11 16.97 2.89
C ASP A 304 7.09 16.86 1.70
N ARG A 305 7.15 15.70 1.07
CA ARG A 305 8.01 15.47 -0.08
C ARG A 305 7.70 16.40 -1.24
N TRP A 306 6.44 16.78 -1.38
CA TRP A 306 5.99 17.64 -2.47
C TRP A 306 6.50 19.06 -2.31
N ASP A 307 6.62 19.56 -1.08
CA ASP A 307 7.24 20.87 -0.79
C ASP A 307 8.70 20.88 -1.21
N GLN A 308 9.45 19.82 -0.94
CA GLN A 308 10.82 19.67 -1.39
C GLN A 308 10.91 19.61 -2.93
N THR A 309 10.02 18.82 -3.56
CA THR A 309 9.98 18.69 -5.02
C THR A 309 9.71 20.05 -5.68
N GLU A 310 8.74 20.82 -5.18
CA GLU A 310 8.43 22.16 -5.67
C GLU A 310 9.61 23.11 -5.52
N ARG A 311 10.32 23.11 -4.38
CA ARG A 311 11.53 23.92 -4.21
C ARG A 311 12.60 23.59 -5.25
N LEU A 312 12.82 22.32 -5.56
CA LEU A 312 13.78 21.87 -6.58
C LEU A 312 13.34 22.28 -7.99
N LEU A 313 12.05 22.22 -8.30
CA LEU A 313 11.50 22.66 -9.58
C LEU A 313 11.66 24.15 -9.79
N HIS A 314 11.48 24.97 -8.77
CA HIS A 314 11.68 26.42 -8.79
C HIS A 314 13.16 26.85 -8.75
N GLY A 315 14.09 25.92 -8.94
CA GLY A 315 15.51 26.21 -9.11
C GLY A 315 16.30 26.37 -7.81
N ALA A 316 15.75 25.91 -6.67
CA ALA A 316 16.58 25.73 -5.49
C ALA A 316 17.66 24.71 -5.82
N ALA A 317 18.92 25.12 -5.79
CA ALA A 317 20.04 24.21 -6.01
C ALA A 317 20.03 23.16 -4.88
N ASP A 318 20.43 21.92 -5.22
CA ASP A 318 20.71 20.91 -4.19
C ASP A 318 21.73 21.49 -3.22
N SER A 319 21.30 21.74 -1.99
CA SER A 319 22.24 22.20 -0.98
C SER A 319 23.24 21.08 -0.67
N PRO A 320 24.52 21.37 -0.39
CA PRO A 320 25.46 20.36 0.06
C PRO A 320 24.94 19.55 1.25
N SER A 321 24.14 20.16 2.10
CA SER A 321 23.45 19.54 3.22
C SER A 321 22.43 18.49 2.77
N LEU A 322 21.63 18.77 1.74
CA LEU A 322 20.66 17.82 1.19
C LEU A 322 21.35 16.57 0.62
N ILE A 323 22.38 16.77 -0.21
CA ILE A 323 23.16 15.68 -0.79
C ILE A 323 23.78 14.81 0.31
N TRP A 324 24.39 15.44 1.32
CA TRP A 324 25.00 14.74 2.45
C TRP A 324 23.96 13.95 3.27
N LYS A 325 22.81 14.55 3.63
CA LYS A 325 21.73 13.87 4.38
C LYS A 325 21.18 12.63 3.67
N GLN A 326 21.32 12.57 2.36
CA GLN A 326 20.91 11.42 1.54
C GLN A 326 22.01 10.36 1.37
N SER A 327 23.25 10.66 1.77
CA SER A 327 24.40 9.77 1.61
C SER A 327 24.45 8.65 2.65
N SER A 328 25.30 7.66 2.38
CA SER A 328 25.63 6.60 3.36
C SER A 328 26.44 7.14 4.54
N ASP A 329 27.17 8.23 4.33
CA ASP A 329 28.05 8.83 5.33
C ASP A 329 27.24 9.51 6.42
N PHE A 330 26.13 10.15 6.05
CA PHE A 330 25.20 10.74 7.02
C PHE A 330 24.80 9.76 8.14
N LEU A 331 24.38 8.55 7.76
CA LEU A 331 23.97 7.55 8.74
C LEU A 331 25.14 7.12 9.63
N ARG A 332 26.34 6.95 9.07
CA ARG A 332 27.55 6.59 9.82
C ARG A 332 27.94 7.67 10.82
N GLU A 333 27.89 8.93 10.41
CA GLU A 333 28.23 10.08 11.24
C GLU A 333 27.18 10.31 12.33
N MET A 334 25.89 10.10 12.01
CA MET A 334 24.82 10.13 13.00
C MET A 334 24.98 9.02 14.05
N GLU A 335 25.37 7.81 13.68
CA GLU A 335 25.68 6.74 14.65
C GLU A 335 26.90 7.09 15.51
N GLY A 336 27.95 7.68 14.91
CA GLY A 336 29.10 8.17 15.67
C GLY A 336 28.71 9.24 16.69
N PHE A 337 27.87 10.19 16.29
CA PHE A 337 27.32 11.20 17.18
C PHE A 337 26.48 10.59 18.33
N LEU A 338 25.64 9.61 18.03
CA LEU A 338 24.85 8.93 19.05
C LEU A 338 25.72 8.22 20.10
N LEU A 339 26.85 7.66 19.69
CA LEU A 339 27.82 7.05 20.60
C LEU A 339 28.49 8.10 21.49
N SER A 340 28.88 9.27 20.93
CA SER A 340 29.48 10.35 21.71
C SER A 340 28.54 10.95 22.75
N LEU A 341 27.22 10.94 22.49
CA LEU A 341 26.22 11.42 23.45
C LEU A 341 26.21 10.62 24.76
N GLU A 342 26.57 9.35 24.73
CA GLU A 342 26.63 8.52 25.96
C GLU A 342 27.60 9.11 26.96
N ASP A 343 28.73 9.70 26.51
CA ASP A 343 29.75 10.29 27.40
C ASP A 343 29.45 11.73 27.72
N ASP A 344 29.02 12.52 26.73
CA ASP A 344 28.94 13.98 26.81
C ASP A 344 27.65 14.52 27.43
N LEU A 345 26.58 13.73 27.44
CA LEU A 345 25.25 14.21 27.80
C LEU A 345 24.97 14.16 29.32
N MET A 346 25.76 13.39 30.08
CA MET A 346 25.42 13.01 31.42
C MET A 346 26.13 13.87 32.52
N ASN A 347 25.40 14.21 33.57
CA ASN A 347 25.92 14.86 34.76
C ASN A 347 25.34 14.17 36.02
N PHE A 348 25.95 13.05 36.40
CA PHE A 348 25.47 12.24 37.50
C PHE A 348 25.58 12.97 38.82
N ARG A 349 24.48 12.95 39.62
CA ARG A 349 24.38 13.58 40.95
C ARG A 349 23.72 12.63 41.91
N GLU A 350 24.04 12.78 43.19
CA GLU A 350 23.37 12.04 44.24
C GLU A 350 21.88 12.40 44.34
N ILE A 351 21.05 11.40 44.51
CA ILE A 351 19.62 11.55 44.82
C ILE A 351 19.33 10.92 46.14
N GLU A 352 18.70 11.69 47.01
CA GLU A 352 18.21 11.25 48.33
C GLU A 352 16.72 11.53 48.47
N TYR A 353 15.99 10.53 48.99
CA TYR A 353 14.59 10.68 49.36
C TYR A 353 14.25 9.76 50.53
N ARG A 354 13.93 10.38 51.70
CA ARG A 354 13.48 9.71 52.93
C ARG A 354 14.35 8.52 53.37
N GLY A 355 15.65 8.63 53.22
CA GLY A 355 16.63 7.62 53.64
C GLY A 355 17.08 6.65 52.53
N THR A 356 16.41 6.65 51.37
CA THR A 356 16.91 5.98 50.18
C THR A 356 17.91 6.88 49.49
N ILE A 357 19.14 6.39 49.24
CA ILE A 357 20.22 7.20 48.65
C ILE A 357 20.79 6.45 47.44
N TYR A 358 20.85 7.11 46.29
CA TYR A 358 21.61 6.65 45.12
C TYR A 358 22.80 7.58 44.90
N SER A 359 24.00 7.07 45.14
CA SER A 359 25.23 7.77 44.83
C SER A 359 25.43 7.91 43.30
N PRO A 360 26.25 8.89 42.84
CA PRO A 360 26.61 9.03 41.45
C PRO A 360 27.17 7.74 40.85
N ASP A 361 28.00 7.00 41.60
CA ASP A 361 28.60 5.73 41.16
C ASP A 361 27.54 4.62 40.96
N LYS A 362 26.54 4.53 41.88
CA LYS A 362 25.42 3.59 41.73
C LYS A 362 24.59 3.91 40.50
N ILE A 363 24.30 5.18 40.25
CA ILE A 363 23.54 5.62 39.07
C ILE A 363 24.32 5.36 37.78
N CYS A 364 25.62 5.69 37.77
CA CYS A 364 26.52 5.45 36.66
C CYS A 364 26.58 3.95 36.29
N HIS A 365 26.76 3.08 37.31
CA HIS A 365 26.73 1.63 37.11
C HIS A 365 25.40 1.12 36.50
N LEU A 366 24.25 1.58 37.02
CA LEU A 366 22.94 1.23 36.49
C LEU A 366 22.80 1.70 35.05
N PHE A 367 23.21 2.93 34.75
CA PHE A 367 23.06 3.59 33.47
C PHE A 367 23.87 2.90 32.34
N TYR A 368 25.14 2.60 32.58
CA TYR A 368 26.04 2.06 31.55
C TYR A 368 26.11 0.53 31.53
N GLU A 369 25.89 -0.15 32.64
CA GLU A 369 26.08 -1.61 32.70
C GLU A 369 24.75 -2.36 32.74
N LYS A 370 23.78 -1.90 33.54
CA LYS A 370 22.50 -2.63 33.69
C LYS A 370 21.48 -2.29 32.62
N LEU A 371 21.45 -1.02 32.20
CA LEU A 371 20.44 -0.49 31.27
C LEU A 371 21.04 -0.13 29.90
N ALA A 372 22.21 -0.67 29.56
CA ALA A 372 22.89 -0.43 28.29
C ALA A 372 22.00 -0.72 27.06
N ASP A 373 21.13 -1.71 27.16
CA ASP A 373 20.20 -2.09 26.08
C ASP A 373 18.98 -1.15 25.95
N ILE A 374 18.78 -0.25 26.91
CA ILE A 374 17.70 0.74 26.85
C ILE A 374 18.17 1.99 26.11
N PRO A 375 17.33 2.60 25.25
CA PRO A 375 17.65 3.86 24.60
C PRO A 375 18.08 4.94 25.58
N LEU A 376 19.15 5.69 25.23
CA LEU A 376 19.89 6.58 26.11
C LEU A 376 19.00 7.49 26.96
N LEU A 377 18.07 8.24 26.33
CA LEU A 377 17.20 9.19 27.03
C LEU A 377 16.06 8.55 27.83
N SER A 378 15.93 7.24 27.82
CA SER A 378 14.94 6.51 28.61
C SER A 378 15.55 5.81 29.83
N ARG A 379 16.89 5.78 29.96
CA ARG A 379 17.58 5.05 31.02
C ARG A 379 17.32 5.69 32.40
N MET A 380 17.26 7.01 32.47
CA MET A 380 17.03 7.70 33.76
C MET A 380 15.62 7.49 34.30
N ASP A 381 14.62 7.36 33.44
CA ASP A 381 13.26 7.02 33.86
C ASP A 381 13.20 5.62 34.48
N GLU A 382 13.91 4.65 33.92
CA GLU A 382 14.00 3.29 34.47
C GLU A 382 14.78 3.28 35.81
N ILE A 383 15.85 4.09 35.92
CA ILE A 383 16.58 4.23 37.18
C ILE A 383 15.69 4.89 38.27
N ALA A 384 14.87 5.87 37.87
CA ALA A 384 13.90 6.50 38.77
C ALA A 384 12.87 5.48 39.27
N GLU A 385 12.36 4.59 38.40
CA GLU A 385 11.47 3.52 38.81
C GLU A 385 12.14 2.57 39.83
N PHE A 386 13.39 2.16 39.61
CA PHE A 386 14.12 1.34 40.57
C PHE A 386 14.30 2.06 41.93
N PHE A 387 14.58 3.37 41.89
CA PHE A 387 14.69 4.18 43.11
C PHE A 387 13.35 4.26 43.83
N ILE A 388 12.25 4.49 43.11
CA ILE A 388 10.90 4.60 43.67
C ILE A 388 10.49 3.27 44.30
N ASP A 389 10.69 2.14 43.63
CA ASP A 389 10.39 0.81 44.16
C ASP A 389 11.17 0.51 45.45
N GLU A 390 12.48 0.83 45.49
CA GLU A 390 13.30 0.68 46.68
C GLU A 390 12.80 1.57 47.82
N ALA A 391 12.42 2.81 47.52
CA ALA A 391 11.91 3.75 48.55
C ALA A 391 10.53 3.31 49.08
N GLU A 392 9.61 2.87 48.24
CA GLU A 392 8.30 2.33 48.59
C GLU A 392 8.44 1.07 49.46
N THR A 393 9.38 0.17 49.10
CA THR A 393 9.68 -1.03 49.87
C THR A 393 10.22 -0.68 51.28
N LEU A 394 11.16 0.23 51.37
CA LEU A 394 11.72 0.67 52.68
C LEU A 394 10.71 1.39 53.55
N LEU A 395 9.81 2.16 52.94
CA LEU A 395 8.75 2.89 53.64
C LEU A 395 7.52 2.02 53.91
N ASN A 396 7.43 0.84 53.34
CA ASN A 396 6.25 -0.05 53.34
C ASN A 396 4.97 0.69 52.96
N LYS A 397 5.06 1.59 52.00
CA LYS A 397 3.95 2.45 51.53
C LYS A 397 4.22 3.01 50.16
N ASP A 398 3.18 3.02 49.30
CA ASP A 398 3.23 3.66 48.00
C ASP A 398 3.46 5.17 48.13
N LEU A 399 4.29 5.71 47.22
CA LEU A 399 4.52 7.14 47.11
C LEU A 399 3.36 7.82 46.37
N PRO A 400 2.99 9.05 46.75
CA PRO A 400 2.05 9.85 45.97
C PRO A 400 2.57 10.10 44.55
N ASP A 401 1.66 10.17 43.56
CA ASP A 401 2.03 10.41 42.13
C ASP A 401 2.86 11.70 41.96
N GLU A 402 2.56 12.77 42.71
CA GLU A 402 3.34 14.01 42.69
C GLU A 402 4.80 13.79 43.11
N ALA A 403 5.04 12.95 44.12
CA ALA A 403 6.40 12.64 44.59
C ALA A 403 7.15 11.76 43.58
N LYS A 404 6.46 10.82 42.92
CA LYS A 404 7.03 10.00 41.84
C LYS A 404 7.46 10.88 40.66
N GLU A 405 6.60 11.81 40.22
CA GLU A 405 6.95 12.71 39.12
C GLU A 405 8.10 13.66 39.47
N GLU A 406 8.16 14.16 40.72
CA GLU A 406 9.30 14.98 41.19
C GLU A 406 10.61 14.18 41.15
N LEU A 407 10.58 12.90 41.52
CA LEU A 407 11.75 12.02 41.43
C LEU A 407 12.18 11.78 40.00
N HIS A 408 11.25 11.45 39.11
CA HIS A 408 11.53 11.34 37.67
C HIS A 408 12.19 12.61 37.12
N GLU A 409 11.65 13.77 37.45
CA GLU A 409 12.22 15.07 37.07
C GLU A 409 13.66 15.24 37.58
N LYS A 410 13.97 14.85 38.84
CA LYS A 410 15.32 14.92 39.40
C LYS A 410 16.31 14.05 38.63
N PHE A 411 15.91 12.83 38.24
CA PHE A 411 16.73 11.94 37.42
C PHE A 411 16.90 12.48 36.01
N ARG A 412 15.84 12.95 35.34
CA ARG A 412 15.90 13.56 34.01
C ARG A 412 16.82 14.78 33.92
N ARG A 413 16.90 15.57 34.99
CA ARG A 413 17.81 16.73 35.05
C ARG A 413 19.31 16.37 35.05
N MET A 414 19.65 15.10 35.13
CA MET A 414 21.04 14.65 34.91
C MET A 414 21.44 14.64 33.44
N TYR A 415 20.47 14.67 32.51
CA TYR A 415 20.74 14.95 31.11
C TYR A 415 21.01 16.46 30.93
N GLY A 416 22.04 16.79 30.15
CA GLY A 416 22.31 18.18 29.75
C GLY A 416 21.17 18.79 28.93
N THR A 417 20.54 17.94 28.09
CA THR A 417 19.31 18.24 27.37
C THR A 417 18.62 16.95 26.92
N MET A 418 17.28 16.96 26.90
CA MET A 418 16.45 15.90 26.31
C MET A 418 15.73 16.38 25.03
N ASP A 419 15.93 17.66 24.65
CA ASP A 419 15.32 18.23 23.44
C ASP A 419 16.01 17.71 22.19
N LEU A 420 15.35 16.79 21.49
CA LEU A 420 15.86 16.17 20.25
C LEU A 420 16.16 17.21 19.15
N TYR A 421 15.43 18.31 19.12
CA TYR A 421 15.69 19.39 18.16
C TYR A 421 17.05 20.06 18.44
N ARG A 422 17.38 20.30 19.73
CA ARG A 422 18.68 20.83 20.14
C ARG A 422 19.81 19.85 19.91
N LEU A 423 19.58 18.55 20.17
CA LEU A 423 20.57 17.50 19.90
C LEU A 423 20.86 17.40 18.40
N TYR A 424 19.83 17.48 17.56
CA TYR A 424 20.00 17.51 16.11
C TYR A 424 20.76 18.75 15.64
N ASN A 425 20.47 19.92 16.19
CA ASN A 425 21.20 21.15 15.91
C ASN A 425 22.67 21.08 16.33
N ARG A 426 22.96 20.39 17.46
CA ARG A 426 24.34 20.10 17.86
C ARG A 426 25.04 19.23 16.81
N PHE A 427 24.40 18.15 16.36
CA PHE A 427 24.93 17.28 15.31
C PHE A 427 25.22 18.05 14.01
N LEU A 428 24.28 18.86 13.51
CA LEU A 428 24.48 19.66 12.31
C LEU A 428 25.70 20.57 12.43
N LYS A 429 25.86 21.26 13.58
CA LYS A 429 27.02 22.13 13.83
C LYS A 429 28.33 21.37 13.88
N GLU A 430 28.39 20.19 14.48
CA GLU A 430 29.57 19.34 14.53
C GLU A 430 29.99 18.87 13.15
N GLN A 431 29.03 18.70 12.23
CA GLN A 431 29.25 18.35 10.83
C GLN A 431 29.52 19.57 9.91
N GLY A 432 29.52 20.79 10.47
CA GLY A 432 29.82 22.03 9.71
C GLY A 432 28.61 22.56 8.91
N PHE A 433 27.40 22.14 9.23
CA PHE A 433 26.17 22.64 8.59
C PHE A 433 25.42 23.62 9.50
N ASP A 434 24.62 24.47 8.87
CA ASP A 434 23.77 25.41 9.59
C ASP A 434 22.72 24.68 10.44
N PRO A 435 22.53 25.08 11.69
CA PRO A 435 21.48 24.53 12.55
C PRO A 435 20.10 24.97 12.06
N LEU A 436 19.09 24.19 12.41
CA LEU A 436 17.69 24.61 12.27
C LEU A 436 17.41 25.85 13.12
N PRO A 437 16.43 26.70 12.74
CA PRO A 437 16.11 27.94 13.44
C PRO A 437 15.81 27.73 14.92
N ASP A 438 16.39 28.53 15.80
CA ASP A 438 16.12 28.49 17.24
C ASP A 438 14.82 29.27 17.55
N VAL A 439 13.71 28.56 17.41
CA VAL A 439 12.35 29.11 17.60
C VAL A 439 11.56 28.23 18.59
N PRO A 440 10.54 28.78 19.26
CA PRO A 440 9.63 27.99 20.11
C PRO A 440 8.95 26.87 19.34
N LEU A 441 8.54 25.81 20.05
CA LEU A 441 7.92 24.61 19.49
C LEU A 441 6.79 24.93 18.48
N GLU A 442 5.93 25.88 18.82
CA GLU A 442 4.75 26.27 18.05
C GLU A 442 5.09 26.94 16.70
N LYS A 443 6.35 27.31 16.50
CA LYS A 443 6.87 27.94 15.28
C LYS A 443 7.89 27.06 14.53
N ARG A 444 8.19 25.87 15.07
CA ARG A 444 9.11 24.93 14.43
C ARG A 444 8.42 24.27 13.24
N THR A 445 8.88 24.55 12.04
CA THR A 445 8.57 23.83 10.81
C THR A 445 9.81 23.08 10.37
N ILE A 446 9.72 21.78 10.21
CA ILE A 446 10.84 20.91 9.83
C ILE A 446 10.84 20.76 8.32
N ALA A 447 11.94 21.09 7.65
CA ALA A 447 12.12 20.81 6.24
C ALA A 447 12.12 19.29 5.99
N TYR A 448 11.61 18.85 4.84
CA TYR A 448 11.43 17.42 4.54
C TYR A 448 12.72 16.60 4.74
N GLU A 449 13.87 17.15 4.34
CA GLU A 449 15.18 16.53 4.51
C GLU A 449 15.62 16.32 5.96
N ASP A 450 15.00 16.99 6.92
CA ASP A 450 15.28 16.90 8.36
C ASP A 450 14.26 16.06 9.13
N VAL A 451 13.12 15.73 8.53
CA VAL A 451 12.04 14.93 9.15
C VAL A 451 12.55 13.56 9.58
N TYR A 452 13.17 12.83 8.65
CA TYR A 452 13.63 11.46 8.93
C TYR A 452 14.88 11.38 9.79
N PRO A 453 15.85 12.30 9.68
CA PRO A 453 16.93 12.45 10.68
C PRO A 453 16.42 12.62 12.11
N LEU A 454 15.46 13.51 12.35
CA LEU A 454 14.86 13.71 13.65
C LEU A 454 14.06 12.49 14.14
N LEU A 455 13.32 11.85 13.21
CA LEU A 455 12.60 10.61 13.52
C LEU A 455 13.57 9.49 13.91
N TYR A 456 14.71 9.39 13.21
CA TYR A 456 15.75 8.41 13.51
C TYR A 456 16.35 8.64 14.90
N LEU A 457 16.74 9.88 15.21
CA LEU A 457 17.20 10.26 16.56
C LEU A 457 16.18 9.87 17.63
N LYS A 458 14.90 10.14 17.40
CA LYS A 458 13.84 9.79 18.34
C LYS A 458 13.76 8.28 18.59
N TYR A 459 13.86 7.46 17.54
CA TYR A 459 13.84 6.00 17.68
C TYR A 459 15.10 5.43 18.33
N ARG A 460 16.24 6.08 18.16
CA ARG A 460 17.51 5.65 18.74
C ARG A 460 17.66 6.09 20.21
N LEU A 461 17.15 7.27 20.57
CA LEU A 461 17.35 7.86 21.88
C LEU A 461 16.22 7.61 22.86
N LEU A 462 14.99 7.40 22.38
CA LEU A 462 13.80 7.22 23.21
C LEU A 462 13.15 5.85 22.97
N ARG A 463 12.71 5.22 24.06
CA ARG A 463 11.92 3.99 24.00
C ARG A 463 10.60 4.28 23.29
N GLN A 464 10.36 3.62 22.20
CA GLN A 464 9.11 3.74 21.43
C GLN A 464 8.22 2.53 21.72
N LYS A 465 6.92 2.78 21.86
CA LYS A 465 5.95 1.66 21.88
C LYS A 465 5.93 1.04 20.48
N GLU A 466 6.40 -0.19 20.37
CA GLU A 466 6.34 -0.94 19.12
C GLU A 466 4.89 -1.11 18.63
N ARG A 467 4.68 -1.04 17.33
CA ARG A 467 3.43 -1.49 16.71
C ARG A 467 3.45 -3.01 16.60
N THR A 468 3.30 -3.69 17.71
CA THR A 468 3.37 -5.17 17.82
C THR A 468 2.27 -5.90 17.05
N GLY A 469 1.24 -5.20 16.58
CA GLY A 469 0.11 -5.79 15.87
C GLY A 469 0.35 -6.05 14.37
N ILE A 470 1.35 -5.41 13.73
CA ILE A 470 1.58 -5.57 12.28
C ILE A 470 2.42 -6.82 12.01
N LYS A 471 1.88 -7.73 11.21
CA LYS A 471 2.50 -8.99 10.82
C LYS A 471 3.00 -9.01 9.36
N HIS A 472 2.48 -8.11 8.54
CA HIS A 472 2.92 -7.93 7.16
C HIS A 472 2.91 -6.45 6.78
N LEU A 473 4.06 -5.96 6.31
CA LEU A 473 4.24 -4.59 5.82
C LEU A 473 4.40 -4.61 4.31
N ILE A 474 3.68 -3.72 3.62
CA ILE A 474 3.85 -3.48 2.20
C ILE A 474 4.40 -2.08 2.03
N VAL A 475 5.46 -1.95 1.25
CA VAL A 475 6.07 -0.67 0.88
C VAL A 475 5.94 -0.51 -0.62
N ASP A 476 5.09 0.39 -1.06
CA ASP A 476 4.94 0.73 -2.47
C ASP A 476 5.87 1.87 -2.88
N GLU A 477 6.15 1.99 -4.18
CA GLU A 477 7.06 2.99 -4.75
C GLU A 477 8.43 3.00 -4.07
N MET A 478 9.04 1.81 -3.94
CA MET A 478 10.28 1.58 -3.19
C MET A 478 11.41 2.55 -3.51
N GLN A 479 11.48 3.08 -4.75
CA GLN A 479 12.52 3.98 -5.21
C GLN A 479 12.43 5.37 -4.57
N ASP A 480 11.31 5.69 -3.95
CA ASP A 480 11.07 6.97 -3.31
C ASP A 480 11.55 7.03 -1.87
N TYR A 481 11.98 5.90 -1.32
CA TYR A 481 12.47 5.81 0.06
C TYR A 481 14.01 5.86 0.11
N THR A 482 14.51 6.66 1.05
CA THR A 482 15.94 6.76 1.31
C THR A 482 16.46 5.58 2.13
N ARG A 483 17.78 5.41 2.16
CA ARG A 483 18.45 4.45 3.04
C ARG A 483 18.07 4.64 4.51
N LEU A 484 18.00 5.89 4.96
CA LEU A 484 17.61 6.22 6.33
C LEU A 484 16.17 5.78 6.63
N GLN A 485 15.24 6.04 5.71
CA GLN A 485 13.85 5.61 5.85
C GLN A 485 13.72 4.09 5.97
N TYR A 486 14.43 3.32 5.13
CA TYR A 486 14.45 1.86 5.26
C TYR A 486 15.09 1.38 6.56
N THR A 487 16.11 2.08 7.05
CA THR A 487 16.71 1.77 8.35
C THR A 487 15.69 1.97 9.49
N ILE A 488 14.93 3.06 9.44
CA ILE A 488 13.83 3.31 10.39
C ILE A 488 12.76 2.21 10.28
N LEU A 489 12.31 1.87 9.07
CA LEU A 489 11.32 0.82 8.86
C LEU A 489 11.78 -0.52 9.41
N ARG A 490 13.07 -0.86 9.25
CA ARG A 490 13.65 -2.09 9.80
C ARG A 490 13.64 -2.11 11.34
N GLN A 491 13.85 -0.96 11.98
CA GLN A 491 13.78 -0.84 13.44
C GLN A 491 12.34 -0.92 13.96
N MET A 492 11.39 -0.35 13.22
CA MET A 492 9.98 -0.30 13.62
C MET A 492 9.23 -1.61 13.41
N PHE A 493 9.60 -2.38 12.38
CA PHE A 493 8.84 -3.53 11.93
C PHE A 493 9.74 -4.76 11.82
N SER A 494 9.54 -5.72 12.70
CA SER A 494 10.22 -7.04 12.66
C SER A 494 9.46 -8.07 11.82
N CYS A 495 8.34 -7.68 11.19
CA CYS A 495 7.43 -8.55 10.45
C CYS A 495 7.91 -8.91 9.04
N ARG A 496 7.11 -9.70 8.32
CA ARG A 496 7.29 -9.96 6.88
C ARG A 496 7.04 -8.69 6.08
N MET A 497 7.77 -8.53 4.96
CA MET A 497 7.63 -7.34 4.10
C MET A 497 7.50 -7.73 2.63
N THR A 498 6.69 -6.97 1.91
CA THR A 498 6.67 -6.95 0.45
C THR A 498 6.98 -5.52 0.01
N ILE A 499 8.10 -5.34 -0.67
CA ILE A 499 8.62 -4.05 -1.12
C ILE A 499 8.52 -4.03 -2.65
N LEU A 500 7.82 -3.06 -3.21
CA LEU A 500 7.59 -3.00 -4.66
C LEU A 500 7.84 -1.59 -5.21
N GLY A 501 8.28 -1.54 -6.45
CA GLY A 501 8.49 -0.27 -7.13
C GLY A 501 9.21 -0.41 -8.47
N ASP A 502 9.52 0.73 -9.04
CA ASP A 502 10.25 0.86 -10.29
C ASP A 502 11.41 1.85 -10.12
N ARG A 503 12.64 1.32 -10.12
CA ARG A 503 13.84 2.16 -9.97
C ARG A 503 13.93 3.31 -10.98
N ALA A 504 13.28 3.18 -12.14
CA ALA A 504 13.27 4.22 -13.17
C ALA A 504 12.28 5.35 -12.89
N GLN A 505 11.29 5.16 -12.01
CA GLN A 505 10.27 6.14 -11.66
C GLN A 505 10.62 6.95 -10.40
N THR A 506 11.88 7.16 -10.10
CA THR A 506 12.27 8.05 -9.00
C THR A 506 11.88 9.51 -9.30
N ILE A 507 11.52 10.26 -8.26
CA ILE A 507 11.28 11.71 -8.35
C ILE A 507 12.59 12.47 -8.07
N ASP A 508 13.58 11.80 -7.48
CA ASP A 508 14.86 12.40 -7.15
C ASP A 508 15.71 12.71 -8.39
N GLN A 509 16.57 13.72 -8.30
CA GLN A 509 17.45 14.13 -9.40
C GLN A 509 18.40 13.02 -9.86
N GLU A 510 18.88 12.20 -8.91
CA GLU A 510 19.70 11.04 -9.20
C GLU A 510 18.97 9.74 -8.86
N PRO A 511 18.93 8.76 -9.78
CA PRO A 511 18.35 7.45 -9.49
C PRO A 511 19.09 6.77 -8.35
N ARG A 512 18.43 6.63 -7.22
CA ARG A 512 18.97 5.82 -6.12
C ARG A 512 18.83 4.35 -6.44
N ASP A 513 19.93 3.63 -6.44
CA ASP A 513 19.88 2.18 -6.57
C ASP A 513 19.51 1.54 -5.23
N VAL A 514 18.20 1.60 -4.92
CA VAL A 514 17.61 1.03 -3.69
C VAL A 514 18.01 -0.44 -3.53
N LEU A 515 18.10 -1.17 -4.62
CA LEU A 515 18.43 -2.60 -4.62
C LEU A 515 19.85 -2.89 -4.17
N LYS A 516 20.77 -1.92 -4.28
CA LYS A 516 22.15 -2.06 -3.79
C LYS A 516 22.25 -1.97 -2.27
N PHE A 517 21.47 -1.10 -1.63
CA PHE A 517 21.59 -0.92 -0.19
C PHE A 517 20.62 -1.74 0.66
N LEU A 518 19.48 -2.17 0.13
CA LEU A 518 18.53 -3.02 0.87
C LEU A 518 19.17 -4.25 1.53
N PRO A 519 20.07 -5.02 0.86
CA PRO A 519 20.74 -6.14 1.50
C PRO A 519 21.60 -5.77 2.72
N SER A 520 22.14 -4.54 2.75
CA SER A 520 22.92 -4.06 3.91
C SER A 520 22.04 -3.74 5.13
N ILE A 521 20.74 -3.45 4.91
CA ILE A 521 19.77 -3.13 5.96
C ILE A 521 19.06 -4.39 6.46
N PHE A 522 18.59 -5.23 5.54
CA PHE A 522 17.74 -6.39 5.85
C PHE A 522 18.49 -7.72 5.90
N GLY A 523 19.77 -7.73 5.49
CA GLY A 523 20.59 -8.94 5.53
C GLY A 523 20.27 -9.92 4.39
N ARG A 524 20.44 -11.23 4.65
CA ARG A 524 20.28 -12.29 3.64
C ARG A 524 18.82 -12.74 3.42
N ASP A 525 17.89 -12.22 4.19
CA ASP A 525 16.48 -12.63 4.15
C ASP A 525 15.70 -11.98 2.99
N ILE A 526 16.40 -11.32 2.08
CA ILE A 526 15.82 -10.66 0.91
C ILE A 526 15.79 -11.62 -0.27
N HIS A 527 14.60 -11.77 -0.86
CA HIS A 527 14.43 -12.36 -2.19
C HIS A 527 13.98 -11.27 -3.16
N ARG A 528 14.67 -11.17 -4.31
CA ARG A 528 14.36 -10.19 -5.36
C ARG A 528 13.75 -10.90 -6.57
N ILE A 529 12.64 -10.35 -7.05
CA ILE A 529 11.99 -10.77 -8.30
C ILE A 529 11.91 -9.56 -9.24
N GLU A 530 12.21 -9.77 -10.51
CA GLU A 530 12.10 -8.76 -11.56
C GLU A 530 10.94 -9.08 -12.50
N MET A 531 10.04 -8.11 -12.68
CA MET A 531 8.95 -8.13 -13.65
C MET A 531 9.37 -7.25 -14.83
N LYS A 532 9.87 -7.86 -15.89
CA LYS A 532 10.43 -7.13 -17.04
C LYS A 532 9.38 -6.74 -18.09
N LYS A 533 8.24 -7.41 -18.10
CA LYS A 533 7.22 -7.24 -19.13
C LYS A 533 6.25 -6.12 -18.77
N SER A 534 6.09 -5.16 -19.67
CA SER A 534 5.08 -4.10 -19.55
C SER A 534 3.82 -4.52 -20.34
N TYR A 535 2.67 -4.51 -19.66
CA TYR A 535 1.39 -4.94 -20.23
C TYR A 535 0.41 -3.80 -20.49
N ARG A 536 0.59 -2.65 -19.85
CA ARG A 536 -0.42 -1.58 -19.80
C ARG A 536 -0.31 -0.57 -20.93
N ASN A 537 0.90 -0.06 -21.14
CA ASN A 537 1.15 0.95 -22.17
C ASN A 537 1.15 0.30 -23.57
N THR A 538 0.85 1.09 -24.60
CA THR A 538 1.09 0.66 -25.98
C THR A 538 2.59 0.51 -26.24
N THR A 539 2.96 -0.30 -27.24
CA THR A 539 4.36 -0.49 -27.63
C THR A 539 5.05 0.83 -27.93
N GLU A 540 4.34 1.76 -28.59
CA GLU A 540 4.85 3.09 -28.96
C GLU A 540 5.14 3.96 -27.74
N ILE A 541 4.22 4.00 -26.77
CA ILE A 541 4.39 4.76 -25.51
C ILE A 541 5.54 4.17 -24.68
N ALA A 542 5.56 2.84 -24.52
CA ALA A 542 6.59 2.18 -23.74
C ALA A 542 7.99 2.32 -24.37
N ALA A 543 8.09 2.24 -25.71
CA ALA A 543 9.33 2.49 -26.43
C ALA A 543 9.82 3.94 -26.26
N TYR A 544 8.90 4.91 -26.39
CA TYR A 544 9.21 6.32 -26.19
C TYR A 544 9.69 6.60 -24.74
N ALA A 545 8.97 6.09 -23.75
CA ALA A 545 9.36 6.23 -22.34
C ALA A 545 10.76 5.64 -22.08
N SER A 546 11.03 4.44 -22.62
CA SER A 546 12.35 3.80 -22.50
C SER A 546 13.48 4.63 -23.13
N GLN A 547 13.20 5.30 -24.25
CA GLN A 547 14.17 6.16 -24.92
C GLN A 547 14.56 7.39 -24.07
N ILE A 548 13.62 7.99 -23.32
CA ILE A 548 13.89 9.16 -22.46
C ILE A 548 15.02 8.87 -21.46
N LEU A 549 15.02 7.68 -20.87
CA LEU A 549 15.98 7.27 -19.83
C LEU A 549 17.06 6.30 -20.34
N GLY A 550 17.04 5.89 -21.63
CA GLY A 550 17.98 4.92 -22.18
C GLY A 550 17.80 3.49 -21.60
N ILE A 551 16.58 3.09 -21.26
CA ILE A 551 16.28 1.76 -20.73
C ILE A 551 16.24 0.76 -21.88
N THR A 552 17.05 -0.31 -21.82
CA THR A 552 17.19 -1.31 -22.90
C THR A 552 16.58 -2.68 -22.55
N ASP A 553 16.36 -2.96 -21.27
CA ASP A 553 16.01 -4.30 -20.79
C ASP A 553 14.48 -4.50 -20.62
N LEU A 554 13.65 -3.64 -21.21
CA LEU A 554 12.19 -3.73 -21.12
C LEU A 554 11.64 -4.68 -22.18
N GLU A 555 10.89 -5.68 -21.75
CA GLU A 555 10.12 -6.55 -22.63
C GLU A 555 8.76 -5.92 -22.87
N LEU A 556 8.47 -5.59 -24.15
CA LEU A 556 7.21 -4.97 -24.52
C LEU A 556 6.19 -6.04 -24.89
N TYR A 557 4.98 -5.89 -24.36
CA TYR A 557 3.84 -6.65 -24.84
C TYR A 557 3.34 -6.02 -26.14
N GLU A 558 3.12 -6.82 -27.17
CA GLU A 558 2.71 -6.35 -28.51
C GLU A 558 1.28 -5.80 -28.51
N ARG A 559 1.13 -4.60 -28.01
CA ARG A 559 -0.11 -3.82 -28.04
C ARG A 559 0.15 -2.50 -28.74
N HIS A 560 -0.21 -2.42 -30.01
CA HIS A 560 0.01 -1.22 -30.82
C HIS A 560 -1.09 -0.18 -30.61
N GLY A 561 -0.69 1.11 -30.62
CA GLY A 561 -1.53 2.28 -30.48
C GLY A 561 -1.13 3.40 -31.44
N LYS A 562 -1.56 4.63 -31.13
CA LYS A 562 -1.08 5.80 -31.87
C LYS A 562 0.41 6.05 -31.60
N PRO A 563 1.18 6.56 -32.59
CA PRO A 563 2.52 7.07 -32.34
C PRO A 563 2.49 8.18 -31.30
N VAL A 564 3.56 8.29 -30.49
CA VAL A 564 3.72 9.40 -29.54
C VAL A 564 3.97 10.69 -30.31
N GLU A 565 3.18 11.72 -30.04
CA GLU A 565 3.33 13.03 -30.65
C GLU A 565 4.13 13.96 -29.74
N THR A 566 5.27 14.46 -30.23
CA THR A 566 6.05 15.49 -29.57
C THR A 566 5.99 16.78 -30.40
N ASN A 567 5.37 17.80 -29.86
CA ASN A 567 5.10 19.07 -30.53
C ASN A 567 5.92 20.20 -29.91
N HIS A 568 6.71 20.93 -30.72
CA HIS A 568 7.37 22.14 -30.28
C HIS A 568 6.47 23.34 -30.59
N VAL A 569 6.15 24.11 -29.58
CA VAL A 569 5.24 25.26 -29.64
C VAL A 569 5.91 26.53 -29.14
N SER A 570 5.37 27.68 -29.49
CA SER A 570 5.99 28.97 -29.19
C SER A 570 5.72 29.48 -27.78
N SER A 571 4.63 29.01 -27.16
CA SER A 571 4.22 29.46 -25.83
C SER A 571 3.43 28.39 -25.07
N PHE A 572 3.29 28.58 -23.77
CA PHE A 572 2.48 27.74 -22.90
C PHE A 572 1.00 27.76 -23.30
N GLU A 573 0.46 28.93 -23.67
CA GLU A 573 -0.94 29.07 -24.11
C GLU A 573 -1.22 28.31 -25.40
N GLU A 574 -0.26 28.31 -26.33
CA GLU A 574 -0.34 27.52 -27.56
C GLU A 574 -0.33 26.02 -27.23
N ALA A 575 0.54 25.58 -26.31
CA ALA A 575 0.58 24.20 -25.83
C ALA A 575 -0.77 23.75 -25.28
N LEU A 576 -1.37 24.56 -24.40
CA LEU A 576 -2.68 24.28 -23.81
C LEU A 576 -3.80 24.22 -24.87
N THR A 577 -3.78 25.15 -25.83
CA THR A 577 -4.76 25.19 -26.93
C THR A 577 -4.67 23.94 -27.80
N CYS A 578 -3.44 23.51 -28.14
CA CYS A 578 -3.23 22.29 -28.91
C CYS A 578 -3.62 21.03 -28.12
N ALA A 579 -3.33 20.98 -26.82
CA ALA A 579 -3.73 19.87 -25.96
C ALA A 579 -5.26 19.71 -25.92
N LEU A 580 -5.97 20.83 -25.75
CA LEU A 580 -7.44 20.82 -25.76
C LEU A 580 -8.04 20.46 -27.12
N ALA A 581 -7.39 20.85 -28.23
CA ALA A 581 -7.82 20.48 -29.57
C ALA A 581 -7.65 18.98 -29.88
N SER A 582 -6.69 18.32 -29.19
CA SER A 582 -6.43 16.89 -29.33
C SER A 582 -7.18 16.03 -28.28
N LEU A 583 -7.92 16.68 -27.36
CA LEU A 583 -8.67 15.98 -26.32
C LEU A 583 -9.88 15.25 -26.93
N ASP A 584 -9.96 13.94 -26.72
CA ASP A 584 -11.07 13.09 -27.13
C ASP A 584 -11.65 12.38 -25.91
N LEU A 585 -12.69 12.95 -25.32
CA LEU A 585 -13.50 12.35 -24.26
C LEU A 585 -14.83 11.89 -24.86
N SER A 586 -14.82 10.72 -25.43
CA SER A 586 -15.96 10.09 -26.08
C SER A 586 -16.25 8.74 -25.43
N ASP A 587 -17.16 7.96 -26.02
CA ASP A 587 -17.41 6.56 -25.59
C ASP A 587 -16.15 5.66 -25.62
N ARG A 588 -15.09 6.12 -26.29
CA ARG A 588 -13.82 5.41 -26.39
C ARG A 588 -12.89 5.67 -25.21
N TYR A 589 -12.85 6.91 -24.68
CA TYR A 589 -11.95 7.33 -23.61
C TYR A 589 -12.73 8.04 -22.51
N GLU A 590 -12.55 7.58 -21.30
CA GLU A 590 -13.24 8.11 -20.13
C GLU A 590 -12.37 9.03 -19.28
N THR A 591 -11.03 8.93 -19.44
CA THR A 591 -10.07 9.66 -18.62
C THR A 591 -9.00 10.34 -19.47
N ALA A 592 -8.74 11.61 -19.17
CA ALA A 592 -7.63 12.34 -19.76
C ALA A 592 -6.90 13.13 -18.67
N ALA A 593 -5.61 13.40 -18.85
CA ALA A 593 -4.85 14.23 -17.94
C ALA A 593 -4.00 15.27 -18.68
N ILE A 594 -3.98 16.48 -18.14
CA ILE A 594 -2.95 17.49 -18.44
C ILE A 594 -1.96 17.44 -17.30
N LEU A 595 -0.72 17.03 -17.60
CA LEU A 595 0.36 16.89 -16.64
C LEU A 595 1.39 18.00 -16.80
N LEU A 596 1.66 18.68 -15.69
CA LEU A 596 2.47 19.87 -15.62
C LEU A 596 3.65 19.68 -14.65
N PRO A 597 4.72 20.48 -14.77
CA PRO A 597 5.86 20.39 -13.85
C PRO A 597 5.50 20.77 -12.41
N CYS A 598 4.82 21.89 -12.18
CA CYS A 598 4.59 22.45 -10.85
C CYS A 598 3.10 22.65 -10.53
N ALA A 599 2.79 22.77 -9.24
CA ALA A 599 1.42 22.90 -8.72
C ALA A 599 0.77 24.23 -9.10
N ASP A 600 1.55 25.31 -9.15
CA ASP A 600 1.04 26.64 -9.51
C ASP A 600 0.51 26.66 -10.95
N ASP A 601 1.24 26.04 -11.88
CA ASP A 601 0.81 25.91 -13.27
C ASP A 601 -0.45 25.05 -13.38
N ALA A 602 -0.51 23.96 -12.62
CA ALA A 602 -1.70 23.10 -12.61
C ALA A 602 -2.94 23.84 -12.10
N ALA A 603 -2.80 24.62 -11.03
CA ALA A 603 -3.88 25.44 -10.50
C ALA A 603 -4.30 26.54 -11.47
N ALA A 604 -3.35 27.19 -12.16
CA ALA A 604 -3.62 28.22 -13.15
C ALA A 604 -4.38 27.65 -14.36
N VAL A 605 -3.94 26.51 -14.91
CA VAL A 605 -4.62 25.83 -16.04
C VAL A 605 -6.02 25.41 -15.64
N TYR A 606 -6.20 24.79 -14.47
CA TYR A 606 -7.52 24.43 -13.98
C TYR A 606 -8.45 25.64 -13.85
N GLY A 607 -7.93 26.75 -13.28
CA GLY A 607 -8.68 28.01 -13.15
C GLY A 607 -9.09 28.60 -14.50
N GLN A 608 -8.19 28.58 -15.49
CA GLN A 608 -8.50 29.03 -16.86
C GLN A 608 -9.59 28.16 -17.50
N LEU A 609 -9.47 26.84 -17.44
CA LEU A 609 -10.45 25.93 -18.03
C LEU A 609 -11.82 26.01 -17.37
N LYS A 610 -11.86 26.09 -16.04
CA LYS A 610 -13.10 26.20 -15.26
C LYS A 610 -13.89 27.47 -15.59
N ASN A 611 -13.19 28.58 -15.88
CA ASN A 611 -13.79 29.87 -16.15
C ASN A 611 -13.95 30.14 -17.66
N HIS A 612 -13.53 29.24 -18.54
CA HIS A 612 -13.58 29.45 -19.98
C HIS A 612 -14.99 29.18 -20.52
N PRO A 613 -15.68 30.16 -21.13
CA PRO A 613 -17.09 30.05 -21.52
C PRO A 613 -17.38 28.95 -22.57
N ALA A 614 -16.40 28.65 -23.41
CA ALA A 614 -16.54 27.69 -24.49
C ALA A 614 -16.05 26.27 -24.11
N PHE A 615 -15.46 26.08 -22.90
CA PHE A 615 -15.01 24.78 -22.44
C PHE A 615 -16.12 24.09 -21.65
N GLN A 616 -16.64 23.01 -22.19
CA GLN A 616 -17.66 22.19 -21.54
C GLN A 616 -17.27 20.74 -21.57
N MET A 617 -17.42 20.07 -20.44
CA MET A 617 -17.20 18.63 -20.33
C MET A 617 -18.40 17.85 -20.87
N PRO A 618 -18.21 16.68 -21.48
CA PRO A 618 -19.30 15.79 -21.84
C PRO A 618 -20.15 15.38 -20.63
N ASP A 619 -21.40 14.98 -20.86
CA ASP A 619 -22.32 14.54 -19.83
C ASP A 619 -21.73 13.39 -19.02
N GLY A 620 -21.77 13.49 -17.70
CA GLY A 620 -21.23 12.49 -16.79
C GLY A 620 -19.71 12.55 -16.55
N MET A 621 -19.00 13.47 -17.21
CA MET A 621 -17.57 13.71 -17.04
C MET A 621 -17.30 15.02 -16.29
N THR A 622 -16.16 15.09 -15.60
CA THR A 622 -15.81 16.25 -14.77
C THR A 622 -14.44 16.80 -15.12
N LEU A 623 -14.29 18.13 -15.01
CA LEU A 623 -12.99 18.77 -14.92
C LEU A 623 -12.55 18.75 -13.46
N SER A 624 -11.40 18.18 -13.18
CA SER A 624 -10.87 18.00 -11.82
C SER A 624 -9.46 18.57 -11.71
N LEU A 625 -9.17 19.29 -10.62
CA LEU A 625 -7.81 19.54 -10.17
C LEU A 625 -7.46 18.46 -9.17
N LEU A 626 -6.37 17.73 -9.41
CA LEU A 626 -5.84 16.78 -8.45
C LEU A 626 -4.64 17.43 -7.76
N ASP A 627 -4.84 17.78 -6.50
CA ASP A 627 -3.87 18.38 -5.59
C ASP A 627 -3.52 17.44 -4.42
N ARG A 628 -2.71 17.91 -3.47
CA ARG A 628 -2.28 17.15 -2.28
C ARG A 628 -3.43 16.65 -1.40
N ASN A 629 -4.56 17.37 -1.41
CA ASN A 629 -5.72 17.10 -0.55
C ASN A 629 -6.77 16.25 -1.27
N SER A 630 -6.57 15.95 -2.53
CA SER A 630 -7.52 15.20 -3.34
C SER A 630 -7.52 13.73 -2.92
N ILE A 631 -8.71 13.23 -2.60
CA ILE A 631 -8.93 11.84 -2.14
C ILE A 631 -9.52 10.98 -3.26
N HIS A 632 -10.28 11.58 -4.18
CA HIS A 632 -11.02 10.85 -5.20
C HIS A 632 -10.54 11.18 -6.61
N PHE A 633 -10.42 10.16 -7.41
CA PHE A 633 -10.20 10.25 -8.85
C PHE A 633 -11.53 10.09 -9.59
N ARG A 634 -11.80 10.96 -10.61
CA ARG A 634 -13.08 11.00 -11.33
C ARG A 634 -12.87 10.88 -12.84
N LYS A 635 -13.89 10.36 -13.53
CA LYS A 635 -13.93 10.35 -15.00
C LYS A 635 -13.94 11.78 -15.56
N GLY A 636 -13.24 11.97 -16.67
CA GLY A 636 -13.13 13.25 -17.35
C GLY A 636 -11.69 13.75 -17.47
N LEU A 637 -11.52 15.08 -17.47
CA LEU A 637 -10.23 15.72 -17.59
C LEU A 637 -9.67 16.09 -16.21
N THR A 638 -8.49 15.54 -15.90
CA THR A 638 -7.74 15.85 -14.70
C THR A 638 -6.58 16.77 -15.03
N VAL A 639 -6.44 17.87 -14.31
CA VAL A 639 -5.26 18.74 -14.35
C VAL A 639 -4.45 18.49 -13.09
N THR A 640 -3.15 18.17 -13.23
CA THR A 640 -2.31 17.87 -12.08
C THR A 640 -0.83 17.96 -12.43
N THR A 641 0.05 17.71 -11.45
CA THR A 641 1.48 17.60 -11.67
C THR A 641 1.90 16.16 -11.97
N TYR A 642 3.05 15.99 -12.64
CA TYR A 642 3.59 14.66 -12.95
C TYR A 642 3.82 13.80 -11.69
N TYR A 643 4.24 14.40 -10.59
CA TYR A 643 4.54 13.69 -9.35
C TYR A 643 3.28 13.26 -8.58
N LEU A 644 2.19 14.05 -8.63
CA LEU A 644 0.90 13.67 -8.05
C LEU A 644 0.16 12.64 -8.93
N ALA A 645 0.42 12.66 -10.24
CA ALA A 645 -0.10 11.65 -11.15
C ALA A 645 0.56 10.27 -10.98
N LYS A 646 1.64 10.17 -10.18
CA LYS A 646 2.34 8.91 -9.94
C LYS A 646 1.40 7.89 -9.30
N GLY A 647 1.38 6.66 -9.84
CA GLY A 647 0.43 5.62 -9.43
C GLY A 647 -0.92 5.65 -10.17
N LEU A 648 -1.27 6.78 -10.81
CA LEU A 648 -2.49 6.91 -11.62
C LEU A 648 -2.25 6.58 -13.09
N GLU A 649 -3.33 6.35 -13.83
CA GLU A 649 -3.32 6.00 -15.25
C GLU A 649 -4.48 6.68 -15.96
N PHE A 650 -4.25 7.13 -17.20
CA PHE A 650 -5.23 7.86 -17.99
C PHE A 650 -5.25 7.33 -19.42
N ASP A 651 -6.41 7.32 -20.05
CA ASP A 651 -6.55 6.90 -21.46
C ASP A 651 -5.73 7.81 -22.37
N GLN A 652 -5.79 9.13 -22.14
CA GLN A 652 -5.01 10.14 -22.85
C GLN A 652 -4.19 10.99 -21.88
N VAL A 653 -2.93 11.27 -22.21
CA VAL A 653 -2.05 12.15 -21.42
C VAL A 653 -1.47 13.24 -22.31
N PHE A 654 -1.60 14.47 -21.81
CA PHE A 654 -1.04 15.70 -22.40
C PHE A 654 0.01 16.26 -21.44
N GLY A 655 1.29 16.06 -21.74
CA GLY A 655 2.39 16.61 -20.96
C GLY A 655 2.81 17.97 -21.53
N ILE A 656 2.87 19.02 -20.72
CA ILE A 656 3.29 20.37 -21.12
C ILE A 656 4.55 20.75 -20.33
N PHE A 657 5.69 20.90 -21.03
CA PHE A 657 6.99 21.10 -20.41
C PHE A 657 7.80 22.21 -21.11
N PRO A 658 8.71 22.91 -20.40
CA PRO A 658 9.69 23.78 -21.02
C PRO A 658 10.59 22.98 -21.99
N ALA A 659 10.83 23.54 -23.18
CA ALA A 659 11.64 22.90 -24.22
C ALA A 659 13.13 22.86 -23.85
N ASP A 660 13.61 23.93 -23.21
CA ASP A 660 15.03 24.16 -22.94
C ASP A 660 15.47 23.66 -21.55
N ASP A 661 14.59 22.96 -20.81
CA ASP A 661 14.93 22.40 -19.49
C ASP A 661 15.32 20.92 -19.59
N ASP A 662 16.64 20.70 -19.60
CA ASP A 662 17.27 19.37 -19.65
C ASP A 662 17.74 18.86 -18.28
N ARG A 663 17.32 19.50 -17.18
CA ARG A 663 17.65 19.04 -15.84
C ARG A 663 17.21 17.59 -15.63
N PRO A 664 17.93 16.79 -14.83
CA PRO A 664 17.55 15.39 -14.55
C PRO A 664 16.10 15.25 -14.06
N ILE A 665 15.63 16.16 -13.20
CA ILE A 665 14.27 16.19 -12.69
C ILE A 665 13.22 16.31 -13.82
N MET A 666 13.52 17.10 -14.88
CA MET A 666 12.61 17.26 -16.01
C MET A 666 12.59 16.03 -16.93
N ARG A 667 13.73 15.33 -17.08
CA ARG A 667 13.73 14.04 -17.80
C ARG A 667 12.90 13.00 -17.05
N GLN A 668 13.03 12.96 -15.73
CA GLN A 668 12.19 12.09 -14.89
C GLN A 668 10.71 12.48 -14.99
N ALA A 669 10.38 13.77 -14.97
CA ALA A 669 9.01 14.26 -15.14
C ALA A 669 8.40 13.81 -16.48
N LYS A 670 9.15 13.96 -17.58
CA LYS A 670 8.73 13.50 -18.92
C LYS A 670 8.54 11.97 -18.95
N TYR A 671 9.45 11.21 -18.32
CA TYR A 671 9.33 9.74 -18.22
C TYR A 671 8.10 9.31 -17.40
N ILE A 672 7.93 9.90 -16.22
CA ILE A 672 6.76 9.60 -15.37
C ILE A 672 5.48 9.93 -16.13
N THR A 673 5.42 11.11 -16.76
CA THR A 673 4.28 11.52 -17.61
C THR A 673 3.98 10.51 -18.70
N ALA A 674 4.98 10.07 -19.45
CA ALA A 674 4.81 9.08 -20.50
C ALA A 674 4.24 7.77 -19.98
N THR A 675 4.70 7.31 -18.81
CA THR A 675 4.24 6.06 -18.21
C THR A 675 2.80 6.12 -17.64
N ARG A 676 2.19 7.30 -17.58
CA ARG A 676 0.78 7.47 -17.15
C ARG A 676 -0.23 7.22 -18.28
N ALA A 677 0.19 7.29 -19.55
CA ALA A 677 -0.67 7.14 -20.70
C ALA A 677 -0.95 5.66 -21.00
N LEU A 678 -2.22 5.29 -21.12
CA LEU A 678 -2.65 3.95 -21.51
C LEU A 678 -2.73 3.79 -23.03
N HIS A 679 -3.29 4.78 -23.72
CA HIS A 679 -3.65 4.70 -25.14
C HIS A 679 -2.99 5.78 -25.99
N GLU A 680 -2.97 7.02 -25.53
CA GLU A 680 -2.45 8.15 -26.31
C GLU A 680 -1.59 9.07 -25.43
N LEU A 681 -0.45 9.47 -25.99
CA LEU A 681 0.50 10.39 -25.34
C LEU A 681 0.84 11.52 -26.29
N TYR A 682 0.65 12.75 -25.81
CA TYR A 682 1.00 13.98 -26.45
C TYR A 682 1.93 14.80 -25.56
N LEU A 683 3.07 15.22 -26.08
CA LEU A 683 4.00 16.08 -25.38
C LEU A 683 4.13 17.42 -26.12
N TYR A 684 3.94 18.50 -25.37
CA TYR A 684 4.08 19.86 -25.87
C TYR A 684 5.26 20.52 -25.17
N LEU A 685 6.25 20.88 -25.96
CA LEU A 685 7.48 21.51 -25.50
C LEU A 685 7.46 22.98 -25.90
N TYR A 686 7.24 23.87 -24.91
CA TYR A 686 7.14 25.30 -25.15
C TYR A 686 8.47 26.02 -24.85
N LYS A 687 8.73 27.15 -25.53
CA LYS A 687 9.86 28.01 -25.22
C LYS A 687 9.46 29.00 -24.12
N GLU A 688 10.26 29.05 -23.05
CA GLU A 688 10.17 30.14 -22.09
C GLU A 688 10.64 31.46 -22.76
N LYS A 689 9.87 32.55 -22.56
CA LYS A 689 10.19 33.85 -23.12
C LYS A 689 11.30 34.56 -22.35
#